data_9c5d47559fc42b290ef08236c3184208
#
_entry.id   9c5d47559fc42b290ef08236c3184208
#
_cell.length_a   1.000
_cell.length_b   1.000
_cell.length_c   1.000
_cell.angle_alpha   90.00
_cell.angle_beta   90.00
_cell.angle_gamma   90.00
#
_symmetry.space_group_name_H-M   'P 1'
#
loop_
_entity.id
_entity.type
_entity.pdbx_description
1 polymer ?
#
loop_
_entity_poly.entity_id
_entity_poly.type
_entity_poly.pdbx_seq_one_letter_code
_entity_poly.pdbx_strand_id
1 'polypeptide(L)'
;MTALRLLLAALLALPVAAPAASRIEAAPVPPEMRSTAFTVKVNGVPVDVAHAAASYEYVSFDGAGPFEIEITASEKGFWERGVDIEPWRLGLRPVREGQTIRFRLAGPAKLSISRPRDFLNYAKMLFLFAGAPLPPMPRKPEIHAYQPGVYRGSLNPKSGETYYLAPGSYFYGSLNLWKVHDVKILGRGTIVYEGNQDPTSDEGWRQLPDWHCVGALEARNIEIDGLTCIVRARTLSIQMKDSFGFTYDDLRVIGGNPGNANQDGMDWLGGGDSVVRNSFFRASDDVFALQGNWDGYSDEDMLRPGHDVENILIEHSVLSTSISNIVRTGWPRKTFNSRNFTLRDSDILHGGIGACGQSFAVFGLWGANGAKGSHTNYTFENLFLDNWYSLAQMEQEIPGLQGFTFRNIWALDQPPLVESTLTGDGSSVVFDNVKLGQRRATSNAELPLAVSGGAHPAEFVAPHGPQAAFTVEPPVFRAGEEVIFTATPSAHARYTWLFGDGTEAAGRRVRHRFPDAEGTELDGARTGAGRFRVLLHVEDESGHQDWAAEGLVAIGSWHEAEKVSAATEPGLDWQIYPGTWSELPDLNAERAVFAGDSSGLQANPQGFTHYAVAWNGYLDIPADGGYSFHLLDRDGARLVIDGVEVAKTGPPFAQVCNAPGNAMRYDLGSLGLHAGRHRIHVEGLHASSQGEPRLLWEGPGLPLTEVPAAAYSHLRRDAVTSSGRN
;
A
#
# COMPACT_ATOMS: atom_id res chain seq x y z
N MET A 1 -61.91 -43.40 -24.83
CA MET A 1 -61.80 -42.07 -25.52
C MET A 1 -61.92 -41.00 -24.48
N THR A 2 -60.80 -40.52 -23.98
CA THR A 2 -60.78 -39.41 -23.02
C THR A 2 -59.50 -38.59 -23.33
N ALA A 3 -59.71 -37.40 -23.81
CA ALA A 3 -58.63 -36.48 -24.20
C ALA A 3 -58.01 -35.81 -22.98
N LEU A 4 -56.69 -35.95 -22.84
CA LEU A 4 -55.87 -35.27 -21.81
C LEU A 4 -55.42 -33.92 -22.37
N ARG A 5 -55.92 -32.82 -21.81
CA ARG A 5 -55.46 -31.45 -22.13
C ARG A 5 -54.20 -31.13 -21.34
N LEU A 6 -53.09 -30.92 -22.03
CA LEU A 6 -51.88 -30.30 -21.50
C LEU A 6 -52.11 -28.77 -21.34
N LEU A 7 -52.08 -28.27 -20.11
CA LEU A 7 -51.94 -26.86 -19.84
C LEU A 7 -50.43 -26.54 -19.81
N LEU A 8 -49.95 -25.75 -20.76
CA LEU A 8 -48.63 -25.12 -20.76
C LEU A 8 -48.76 -23.83 -19.91
N ALA A 9 -48.20 -23.85 -18.71
CA ALA A 9 -48.04 -22.61 -17.92
C ALA A 9 -46.79 -21.85 -18.42
N ALA A 10 -47.03 -20.77 -19.13
CA ALA A 10 -45.98 -19.80 -19.47
C ALA A 10 -45.67 -18.98 -18.21
N LEU A 11 -44.53 -19.24 -17.55
CA LEU A 11 -43.96 -18.32 -16.56
C LEU A 11 -43.48 -17.07 -17.33
N LEU A 12 -44.23 -16.00 -17.22
CA LEU A 12 -43.78 -14.66 -17.53
C LEU A 12 -42.71 -14.26 -16.49
N ALA A 13 -41.45 -14.30 -16.85
CA ALA A 13 -40.39 -13.66 -16.12
C ALA A 13 -40.63 -12.16 -16.19
N LEU A 14 -41.16 -11.60 -15.12
CA LEU A 14 -41.18 -10.13 -14.95
C LEU A 14 -39.71 -9.65 -14.91
N PRO A 15 -39.35 -8.63 -15.70
CA PRO A 15 -38.02 -8.04 -15.56
C PRO A 15 -37.92 -7.47 -14.13
N VAL A 16 -36.97 -7.96 -13.37
CA VAL A 16 -36.57 -7.33 -12.12
C VAL A 16 -36.07 -5.96 -12.51
N ALA A 17 -36.82 -4.93 -12.15
CA ALA A 17 -36.39 -3.55 -12.37
C ALA A 17 -35.02 -3.38 -11.70
N ALA A 18 -34.00 -3.01 -12.46
CA ALA A 18 -32.72 -2.61 -11.87
C ALA A 18 -32.98 -1.53 -10.81
N PRO A 19 -32.42 -1.65 -9.62
CA PRO A 19 -32.60 -0.61 -8.62
C PRO A 19 -32.23 0.74 -9.20
N ALA A 20 -33.10 1.74 -9.02
CA ALA A 20 -32.85 3.09 -9.50
C ALA A 20 -31.47 3.54 -8.96
N ALA A 21 -30.63 4.06 -9.87
CA ALA A 21 -29.32 4.58 -9.49
C ALA A 21 -29.47 5.57 -8.34
N SER A 22 -28.73 5.37 -7.25
CA SER A 22 -28.83 6.25 -6.08
C SER A 22 -28.39 7.68 -6.44
N ARG A 23 -29.12 8.64 -5.91
CA ARG A 23 -28.76 10.06 -6.08
C ARG A 23 -27.41 10.32 -5.44
N ILE A 24 -26.55 11.07 -6.15
CA ILE A 24 -25.27 11.54 -5.62
C ILE A 24 -25.29 13.06 -5.48
N GLU A 25 -24.48 13.53 -4.54
CA GLU A 25 -24.19 14.96 -4.34
C GLU A 25 -22.68 15.15 -4.51
N ALA A 26 -22.29 15.71 -5.65
CA ALA A 26 -20.87 15.96 -5.96
C ALA A 26 -20.44 17.31 -5.38
N ALA A 27 -19.24 17.36 -4.78
CA ALA A 27 -18.63 18.60 -4.34
C ALA A 27 -18.13 19.40 -5.57
N PRO A 28 -18.54 20.66 -5.77
CA PRO A 28 -18.01 21.46 -6.87
C PRO A 28 -16.53 21.79 -6.64
N VAL A 29 -15.71 21.72 -7.69
CA VAL A 29 -14.28 22.03 -7.66
C VAL A 29 -14.03 23.37 -8.32
N PRO A 30 -13.36 24.35 -7.66
CA PRO A 30 -13.06 25.64 -8.24
C PRO A 30 -12.06 25.50 -9.41
N PRO A 31 -12.09 26.41 -10.38
CA PRO A 31 -11.29 26.31 -11.61
C PRO A 31 -9.79 26.09 -11.36
N GLU A 32 -9.22 26.75 -10.36
CA GLU A 32 -7.80 26.64 -9.99
C GLU A 32 -7.38 25.27 -9.41
N MET A 33 -8.36 24.49 -8.98
CA MET A 33 -8.13 23.14 -8.45
C MET A 33 -8.51 22.04 -9.44
N ARG A 34 -9.17 22.38 -10.55
CA ARG A 34 -9.61 21.36 -11.51
C ARG A 34 -8.45 20.66 -12.18
N SER A 35 -8.58 19.34 -12.24
CA SER A 35 -7.69 18.49 -13.00
C SER A 35 -8.33 18.04 -14.31
N THR A 36 -7.49 17.84 -15.32
CA THR A 36 -7.86 17.21 -16.59
C THR A 36 -7.19 15.84 -16.77
N ALA A 37 -6.51 15.34 -15.74
CA ALA A 37 -5.82 14.05 -15.81
C ALA A 37 -6.79 12.88 -15.95
N PHE A 38 -7.96 13.01 -15.34
CA PHE A 38 -9.05 12.03 -15.41
C PHE A 38 -10.39 12.70 -15.63
N THR A 39 -11.31 11.97 -16.24
CA THR A 39 -12.75 12.30 -16.25
C THR A 39 -13.49 11.21 -15.48
N VAL A 40 -14.32 11.61 -14.53
CA VAL A 40 -15.05 10.66 -13.67
C VAL A 40 -16.55 10.87 -13.83
N LYS A 41 -17.30 9.76 -13.95
CA LYS A 41 -18.76 9.75 -13.84
C LYS A 41 -19.17 8.76 -12.76
N VAL A 42 -20.16 9.14 -12.01
CA VAL A 42 -20.81 8.31 -10.98
C VAL A 42 -22.30 8.20 -11.32
N ASN A 43 -22.80 7.00 -11.52
CA ASN A 43 -24.16 6.75 -12.00
C ASN A 43 -24.50 7.55 -13.27
N GLY A 44 -23.52 7.70 -14.19
CA GLY A 44 -23.63 8.48 -15.41
C GLY A 44 -23.53 10.01 -15.24
N VAL A 45 -23.48 10.52 -13.99
CA VAL A 45 -23.36 11.95 -13.69
C VAL A 45 -21.88 12.34 -13.65
N PRO A 46 -21.42 13.35 -14.42
CA PRO A 46 -20.04 13.85 -14.31
C PRO A 46 -19.76 14.42 -12.92
N VAL A 47 -18.59 14.09 -12.39
CA VAL A 47 -18.07 14.61 -11.12
C VAL A 47 -16.73 15.28 -11.38
N ASP A 48 -16.56 16.50 -10.88
CA ASP A 48 -15.30 17.25 -11.04
C ASP A 48 -14.15 16.53 -10.33
N VAL A 49 -13.00 16.46 -11.00
CA VAL A 49 -11.75 15.94 -10.44
C VAL A 49 -10.88 17.12 -10.01
N ALA A 50 -10.37 17.06 -8.78
CA ALA A 50 -9.50 18.07 -8.22
C ALA A 50 -8.03 17.60 -8.23
N HIS A 51 -7.12 18.54 -8.53
CA HIS A 51 -5.69 18.35 -8.34
C HIS A 51 -5.33 18.58 -6.86
N ALA A 52 -4.78 17.58 -6.21
CA ALA A 52 -4.37 17.69 -4.81
C ALA A 52 -2.92 18.18 -4.67
N ALA A 53 -1.97 17.29 -4.74
CA ALA A 53 -0.55 17.58 -4.57
C ALA A 53 0.27 16.68 -5.50
N ALA A 54 1.42 17.15 -5.95
CA ALA A 54 2.32 16.41 -6.83
C ALA A 54 1.62 15.86 -8.08
N SER A 55 1.46 14.54 -8.18
CA SER A 55 0.76 13.85 -9.26
C SER A 55 -0.55 13.21 -8.80
N TYR A 56 -1.10 13.67 -7.68
CA TYR A 56 -2.29 13.10 -7.06
C TYR A 56 -3.54 13.90 -7.39
N GLU A 57 -4.56 13.19 -7.82
CA GLU A 57 -5.88 13.71 -8.11
C GLU A 57 -6.88 13.12 -7.13
N TYR A 58 -7.98 13.82 -6.89
CA TYR A 58 -9.08 13.24 -6.12
C TYR A 58 -10.44 13.65 -6.65
N VAL A 59 -11.42 12.81 -6.33
CA VAL A 59 -12.84 13.05 -6.57
C VAL A 59 -13.61 12.80 -5.29
N SER A 60 -14.59 13.65 -5.00
CA SER A 60 -15.42 13.53 -3.80
C SER A 60 -16.89 13.72 -4.11
N PHE A 61 -17.71 12.80 -3.63
CA PHE A 61 -19.17 12.84 -3.72
C PHE A 61 -19.79 12.09 -2.55
N ASP A 62 -21.03 12.40 -2.22
CA ASP A 62 -21.81 11.76 -1.18
C ASP A 62 -23.02 11.03 -1.75
N GLY A 63 -23.41 9.92 -1.13
CA GLY A 63 -24.55 9.10 -1.52
C GLY A 63 -24.65 7.80 -0.74
N ALA A 64 -25.78 7.10 -0.87
CA ALA A 64 -26.00 5.84 -0.16
C ALA A 64 -25.41 4.61 -0.89
N GLY A 65 -25.10 4.74 -2.21
CA GLY A 65 -24.75 3.59 -3.06
C GLY A 65 -25.97 2.74 -3.47
N PRO A 66 -25.81 1.70 -4.29
CA PRO A 66 -24.56 1.41 -5.00
C PRO A 66 -24.20 2.46 -6.07
N PHE A 67 -22.92 2.50 -6.43
CA PHE A 67 -22.40 3.46 -7.42
C PHE A 67 -21.79 2.71 -8.61
N GLU A 68 -22.19 3.13 -9.83
CA GLU A 68 -21.51 2.76 -11.06
C GLU A 68 -20.44 3.82 -11.35
N ILE A 69 -19.20 3.43 -11.26
CA ILE A 69 -18.03 4.32 -11.42
C ILE A 69 -17.45 4.14 -12.82
N GLU A 70 -17.26 5.27 -13.53
CA GLU A 70 -16.57 5.32 -14.82
C GLU A 70 -15.41 6.33 -14.70
N ILE A 71 -14.18 5.89 -15.01
CA ILE A 71 -12.97 6.72 -14.97
C ILE A 71 -12.26 6.62 -16.31
N THR A 72 -12.06 7.76 -16.97
CA THR A 72 -11.31 7.84 -18.23
C THR A 72 -10.02 8.62 -17.98
N ALA A 73 -8.88 8.04 -18.25
CA ALA A 73 -7.59 8.72 -18.19
C ALA A 73 -7.38 9.58 -19.45
N SER A 74 -6.80 10.77 -19.31
CA SER A 74 -6.46 11.64 -20.45
C SER A 74 -5.21 11.16 -21.19
N GLU A 75 -4.29 10.52 -20.48
CA GLU A 75 -3.08 9.96 -21.03
C GLU A 75 -3.38 8.68 -21.83
N LYS A 76 -2.95 8.66 -23.10
CA LYS A 76 -3.15 7.49 -23.97
C LYS A 76 -2.38 6.29 -23.43
N GLY A 77 -3.06 5.14 -23.35
CA GLY A 77 -2.45 3.90 -22.87
C GLY A 77 -2.25 3.82 -21.35
N PHE A 78 -2.78 4.78 -20.59
CA PHE A 78 -2.57 4.83 -19.13
C PHE A 78 -2.88 3.51 -18.43
N TRP A 79 -3.99 2.86 -18.80
CA TRP A 79 -4.40 1.60 -18.18
C TRP A 79 -3.86 0.34 -18.86
N GLU A 80 -2.95 0.47 -19.85
CA GLU A 80 -2.41 -0.71 -20.57
C GLU A 80 -1.61 -1.64 -19.66
N ARG A 81 -1.02 -1.10 -18.59
CA ARG A 81 -0.25 -1.86 -17.59
C ARG A 81 -1.09 -2.45 -16.47
N GLY A 82 -2.41 -2.38 -16.57
CA GLY A 82 -3.33 -2.84 -15.55
C GLY A 82 -3.91 -1.71 -14.71
N VAL A 83 -4.75 -2.10 -13.76
CA VAL A 83 -5.42 -1.21 -12.81
C VAL A 83 -5.33 -1.82 -11.42
N ASP A 84 -4.93 -1.02 -10.45
CA ASP A 84 -4.93 -1.38 -9.04
C ASP A 84 -5.95 -0.50 -8.31
N ILE A 85 -6.91 -1.13 -7.64
CA ILE A 85 -7.93 -0.47 -6.81
C ILE A 85 -7.80 -1.01 -5.40
N GLU A 86 -7.42 -0.16 -4.47
CA GLU A 86 -7.24 -0.50 -3.07
C GLU A 86 -8.27 0.22 -2.19
N PRO A 87 -8.72 -0.38 -1.07
CA PRO A 87 -8.26 -1.62 -0.42
C PRO A 87 -8.65 -2.91 -1.18
N TRP A 88 -7.73 -3.86 -1.26
CA TRP A 88 -7.94 -5.13 -1.98
C TRP A 88 -9.05 -6.00 -1.39
N ARG A 89 -9.29 -5.90 -0.07
CA ARG A 89 -10.37 -6.65 0.59
C ARG A 89 -11.78 -6.29 0.09
N LEU A 90 -11.94 -5.20 -0.66
CA LEU A 90 -13.22 -4.84 -1.29
C LEU A 90 -13.50 -5.65 -2.55
N GLY A 91 -12.54 -6.42 -3.06
CA GLY A 91 -12.71 -7.29 -4.22
C GLY A 91 -13.07 -6.55 -5.51
N LEU A 92 -12.76 -5.26 -5.60
CA LEU A 92 -13.13 -4.44 -6.75
C LEU A 92 -12.27 -4.78 -7.96
N ARG A 93 -12.92 -5.05 -9.07
CA ARG A 93 -12.25 -5.23 -10.34
C ARG A 93 -12.90 -4.39 -11.43
N PRO A 94 -12.13 -3.54 -12.12
CA PRO A 94 -12.65 -2.76 -13.21
C PRO A 94 -12.72 -3.56 -14.51
N VAL A 95 -13.73 -3.27 -15.31
CA VAL A 95 -13.75 -3.61 -16.73
C VAL A 95 -13.06 -2.49 -17.48
N ARG A 96 -12.03 -2.81 -18.28
CA ARG A 96 -11.28 -1.85 -19.08
C ARG A 96 -11.77 -1.81 -20.53
N GLU A 97 -12.02 -0.62 -21.03
CA GLU A 97 -12.31 -0.34 -22.43
C GLU A 97 -11.45 0.84 -22.92
N GLY A 98 -10.31 0.53 -23.52
CA GLY A 98 -9.34 1.55 -23.94
C GLY A 98 -8.80 2.37 -22.75
N GLN A 99 -9.08 3.66 -22.76
CA GLN A 99 -8.68 4.60 -21.70
C GLN A 99 -9.67 4.68 -20.53
N THR A 100 -10.75 3.94 -20.58
CA THR A 100 -11.82 3.97 -19.59
C THR A 100 -11.85 2.68 -18.78
N ILE A 101 -12.00 2.82 -17.47
CA ILE A 101 -12.28 1.73 -16.54
C ILE A 101 -13.67 1.93 -15.94
N ARG A 102 -14.38 0.81 -15.68
CA ARG A 102 -15.68 0.80 -15.01
C ARG A 102 -15.73 -0.25 -13.94
N PHE A 103 -16.28 0.10 -12.80
CA PHE A 103 -16.55 -0.84 -11.71
C PHE A 103 -17.74 -0.40 -10.89
N ARG A 104 -18.26 -1.34 -10.10
CA ARG A 104 -19.37 -1.08 -9.18
C ARG A 104 -18.86 -1.02 -7.75
N LEU A 105 -19.26 0.03 -7.02
CA LEU A 105 -18.97 0.20 -5.62
C LEU A 105 -20.28 0.06 -4.80
N ALA A 106 -20.31 -0.84 -3.83
CA ALA A 106 -21.53 -1.19 -3.11
C ALA A 106 -22.09 -0.06 -2.24
N GLY A 107 -21.21 0.78 -1.69
CA GLY A 107 -21.59 1.89 -0.81
C GLY A 107 -20.44 2.86 -0.58
N PRO A 108 -20.53 3.72 0.44
CA PRO A 108 -19.46 4.64 0.80
C PRO A 108 -18.12 3.93 1.03
N ALA A 109 -17.05 4.50 0.47
CA ALA A 109 -15.68 4.00 0.61
C ALA A 109 -14.65 5.06 0.24
N LYS A 110 -13.42 4.83 0.66
CA LYS A 110 -12.24 5.62 0.28
C LYS A 110 -11.29 4.72 -0.48
N LEU A 111 -11.00 5.05 -1.73
CA LEU A 111 -10.22 4.22 -2.65
C LEU A 111 -8.96 4.94 -3.10
N SER A 112 -7.90 4.17 -3.27
CA SER A 112 -6.72 4.53 -4.06
C SER A 112 -6.79 3.79 -5.39
N ILE A 113 -6.68 4.51 -6.51
CA ILE A 113 -6.79 3.96 -7.87
C ILE A 113 -5.55 4.39 -8.65
N SER A 114 -4.78 3.40 -9.11
CA SER A 114 -3.53 3.63 -9.82
C SER A 114 -3.25 2.51 -10.83
N ARG A 115 -2.15 2.60 -11.54
CA ARG A 115 -1.57 1.42 -12.18
C ARG A 115 -0.83 0.60 -11.12
N PRO A 116 -0.69 -0.71 -11.32
CA PRO A 116 0.04 -1.55 -10.39
C PRO A 116 1.44 -0.96 -10.07
N ARG A 117 1.74 -0.81 -8.80
CA ARG A 117 3.00 -0.29 -8.22
C ARG A 117 3.36 1.15 -8.54
N ASP A 118 2.45 1.93 -9.12
CA ASP A 118 2.69 3.36 -9.35
C ASP A 118 2.94 4.15 -8.06
N PHE A 119 2.41 3.68 -6.92
CA PHE A 119 2.68 4.26 -5.61
C PHE A 119 4.18 4.33 -5.28
N LEU A 120 5.00 3.41 -5.84
CA LEU A 120 6.45 3.39 -5.69
C LEU A 120 7.16 4.50 -6.49
N ASN A 121 6.52 5.06 -7.48
CA ASN A 121 7.09 6.05 -8.39
C ASN A 121 6.45 7.43 -8.26
N TYR A 122 5.60 7.65 -7.27
CA TYR A 122 4.81 8.87 -7.11
C TYR A 122 4.08 9.26 -8.40
N ALA A 123 3.66 8.26 -9.16
CA ALA A 123 2.97 8.46 -10.41
C ALA A 123 1.53 8.95 -10.17
N LYS A 124 0.82 9.25 -11.24
CA LYS A 124 -0.57 9.71 -11.18
C LYS A 124 -1.45 8.69 -10.45
N MET A 125 -2.00 9.12 -9.33
CA MET A 125 -2.97 8.34 -8.56
C MET A 125 -4.26 9.14 -8.43
N LEU A 126 -5.39 8.43 -8.47
CA LEU A 126 -6.71 9.02 -8.24
C LEU A 126 -7.28 8.49 -6.93
N PHE A 127 -7.53 9.37 -5.97
CA PHE A 127 -8.26 9.02 -4.76
C PHE A 127 -9.74 9.27 -4.95
N LEU A 128 -10.57 8.26 -4.68
CA LEU A 128 -12.02 8.35 -4.79
C LEU A 128 -12.64 8.29 -3.40
N PHE A 129 -13.33 9.37 -3.04
CA PHE A 129 -14.02 9.50 -1.77
C PHE A 129 -15.54 9.49 -2.00
N ALA A 130 -16.15 8.32 -1.82
CA ALA A 130 -17.59 8.16 -1.77
C ALA A 130 -18.02 8.27 -0.31
N GLY A 131 -18.58 9.41 0.08
CA GLY A 131 -19.06 9.66 1.42
C GLY A 131 -20.50 9.20 1.62
N ALA A 132 -20.91 9.01 2.88
CA ALA A 132 -22.32 8.85 3.21
C ALA A 132 -23.08 10.17 2.99
N PRO A 133 -24.41 10.12 2.73
CA PRO A 133 -25.21 11.33 2.59
C PRO A 133 -25.04 12.27 3.78
N LEU A 134 -24.71 13.54 3.49
CA LEU A 134 -24.57 14.54 4.54
C LEU A 134 -25.94 14.95 5.10
N PRO A 135 -26.03 15.23 6.41
CA PRO A 135 -27.17 15.92 6.96
C PRO A 135 -27.29 17.32 6.34
N PRO A 136 -28.52 17.88 6.25
CA PRO A 136 -28.72 19.23 5.77
C PRO A 136 -27.86 20.25 6.53
N MET A 137 -27.32 21.24 5.81
CA MET A 137 -26.53 22.31 6.43
C MET A 137 -27.31 22.96 7.58
N PRO A 138 -26.70 23.10 8.75
CA PRO A 138 -27.35 23.73 9.90
C PRO A 138 -27.73 25.19 9.59
N ARG A 139 -28.94 25.59 9.94
CA ARG A 139 -29.44 26.98 9.75
C ARG A 139 -29.56 27.70 11.08
N LYS A 140 -28.53 27.67 11.90
CA LYS A 140 -28.49 28.32 13.21
C LYS A 140 -27.57 29.54 13.14
N PRO A 141 -28.01 30.70 13.64
CA PRO A 141 -27.21 31.95 13.57
C PRO A 141 -25.83 31.85 14.26
N GLU A 142 -25.71 30.99 15.26
CA GLU A 142 -24.49 30.79 16.00
C GLU A 142 -23.44 29.91 15.26
N ILE A 143 -23.77 29.37 14.07
CA ILE A 143 -22.87 28.56 13.28
C ILE A 143 -22.25 29.38 12.15
N HIS A 144 -20.94 29.42 12.08
CA HIS A 144 -20.19 30.03 10.97
C HIS A 144 -20.26 29.11 9.74
N ALA A 145 -21.24 29.36 8.84
CA ALA A 145 -21.47 28.51 7.68
C ALA A 145 -20.87 29.12 6.40
N TYR A 146 -19.95 28.37 5.79
CA TYR A 146 -19.29 28.72 4.54
C TYR A 146 -19.88 27.93 3.38
N GLN A 147 -20.32 28.65 2.35
CA GLN A 147 -20.88 28.10 1.12
C GLN A 147 -19.77 27.60 0.18
N PRO A 148 -20.11 26.84 -0.90
CA PRO A 148 -19.13 26.53 -1.94
C PRO A 148 -18.47 27.82 -2.47
N GLY A 149 -17.13 27.79 -2.59
CA GLY A 149 -16.34 28.93 -3.03
C GLY A 149 -14.89 28.88 -2.55
N VAL A 150 -14.13 29.90 -2.92
CA VAL A 150 -12.71 30.03 -2.56
C VAL A 150 -12.54 31.11 -1.50
N TYR A 151 -11.92 30.75 -0.42
CA TYR A 151 -11.61 31.61 0.72
C TYR A 151 -10.09 31.67 0.90
N ARG A 152 -9.56 32.85 1.19
CA ARG A 152 -8.12 33.05 1.43
C ARG A 152 -7.90 33.55 2.83
N GLY A 153 -6.97 32.90 3.52
CA GLY A 153 -6.67 33.12 4.92
C GLY A 153 -7.07 31.93 5.81
N SER A 154 -6.56 31.92 7.02
CA SER A 154 -6.74 30.82 7.96
C SER A 154 -8.03 30.94 8.76
N LEU A 155 -8.55 29.80 9.17
CA LEU A 155 -9.64 29.69 10.14
C LEU A 155 -9.03 29.75 11.56
N ASN A 156 -9.53 30.68 12.37
CA ASN A 156 -9.08 30.90 13.75
C ASN A 156 -10.29 30.85 14.71
N PRO A 157 -10.83 29.65 14.99
CA PRO A 157 -11.99 29.51 15.85
C PRO A 157 -11.70 29.96 17.28
N LYS A 158 -12.73 30.45 17.95
CA LYS A 158 -12.72 30.71 19.40
C LYS A 158 -13.41 29.57 20.14
N SER A 159 -13.15 29.46 21.42
CA SER A 159 -13.78 28.44 22.28
C SER A 159 -15.31 28.50 22.18
N GLY A 160 -15.94 27.34 22.02
CA GLY A 160 -17.38 27.19 21.90
C GLY A 160 -17.95 27.41 20.49
N GLU A 161 -17.14 27.81 19.51
CA GLU A 161 -17.63 28.07 18.15
C GLU A 161 -17.80 26.79 17.32
N THR A 162 -18.78 26.83 16.42
CA THR A 162 -19.04 25.79 15.43
C THR A 162 -18.93 26.38 14.03
N TYR A 163 -18.15 25.72 13.19
CA TYR A 163 -17.97 26.04 11.77
C TYR A 163 -18.57 24.92 10.92
N TYR A 164 -19.31 25.29 9.89
CA TYR A 164 -19.78 24.38 8.86
C TYR A 164 -19.19 24.75 7.51
N LEU A 165 -18.38 23.86 6.96
CA LEU A 165 -17.71 24.04 5.69
C LEU A 165 -18.43 23.19 4.64
N ALA A 166 -19.26 23.83 3.80
CA ALA A 166 -20.05 23.11 2.79
C ALA A 166 -19.14 22.38 1.78
N PRO A 167 -19.61 21.26 1.17
CA PRO A 167 -18.92 20.65 0.05
C PRO A 167 -18.60 21.69 -1.04
N GLY A 168 -17.32 21.75 -1.48
CA GLY A 168 -16.86 22.74 -2.44
C GLY A 168 -16.43 24.10 -1.85
N SER A 169 -16.37 24.23 -0.52
CA SER A 169 -15.68 25.37 0.11
C SER A 169 -14.18 25.05 0.23
N TYR A 170 -13.33 25.90 -0.32
CA TYR A 170 -11.87 25.76 -0.35
C TYR A 170 -11.20 26.91 0.36
N PHE A 171 -10.40 26.60 1.38
CA PHE A 171 -9.65 27.56 2.18
C PHE A 171 -8.16 27.44 1.86
N TYR A 172 -7.57 28.49 1.31
CA TYR A 172 -6.12 28.62 1.16
C TYR A 172 -5.52 29.23 2.43
N GLY A 173 -5.07 28.37 3.33
CA GLY A 173 -4.55 28.75 4.66
C GLY A 173 -4.48 27.54 5.61
N SER A 174 -4.72 27.78 6.88
CA SER A 174 -4.66 26.80 7.97
C SER A 174 -5.92 26.81 8.83
N LEU A 175 -6.12 25.76 9.62
CA LEU A 175 -7.03 25.75 10.76
C LEU A 175 -6.19 25.84 12.03
N ASN A 176 -6.26 26.96 12.73
CA ASN A 176 -5.47 27.22 13.95
C ASN A 176 -6.33 27.02 15.21
N LEU A 177 -6.03 26.01 15.99
CA LEU A 177 -6.72 25.66 17.23
C LEU A 177 -5.80 25.95 18.41
N TRP A 178 -5.64 27.24 18.71
CA TRP A 178 -4.68 27.71 19.70
C TRP A 178 -5.34 28.11 21.02
N LYS A 179 -5.07 27.34 22.07
CA LYS A 179 -5.57 27.58 23.42
C LYS A 179 -7.10 27.74 23.45
N VAL A 180 -7.78 26.93 22.63
CA VAL A 180 -9.23 26.91 22.50
C VAL A 180 -9.85 25.59 22.94
N HIS A 181 -11.12 25.61 23.26
CA HIS A 181 -11.85 24.43 23.67
C HIS A 181 -13.29 24.43 23.13
N ASP A 182 -13.89 23.23 23.07
CA ASP A 182 -15.29 23.04 22.65
C ASP A 182 -15.56 23.60 21.23
N VAL A 183 -14.64 23.36 20.29
CA VAL A 183 -14.76 23.80 18.89
C VAL A 183 -15.22 22.64 18.01
N LYS A 184 -16.13 22.94 17.07
CA LYS A 184 -16.58 21.98 16.05
C LYS A 184 -16.35 22.50 14.65
N ILE A 185 -15.72 21.68 13.82
CA ILE A 185 -15.54 21.89 12.37
C ILE A 185 -16.26 20.77 11.65
N LEU A 186 -17.32 21.10 10.93
CA LEU A 186 -18.24 20.12 10.33
C LEU A 186 -18.36 20.33 8.82
N GLY A 187 -18.77 19.30 8.08
CA GLY A 187 -19.06 19.39 6.65
C GLY A 187 -17.99 18.70 5.78
N ARG A 188 -17.86 19.14 4.51
CA ARG A 188 -16.95 18.56 3.50
C ARG A 188 -16.04 19.64 2.88
N GLY A 189 -15.63 20.63 3.67
CA GLY A 189 -14.73 21.67 3.22
C GLY A 189 -13.30 21.15 2.99
N THR A 190 -12.55 21.90 2.21
CA THR A 190 -11.16 21.59 1.89
C THR A 190 -10.26 22.73 2.37
N ILE A 191 -9.21 22.40 3.10
CA ILE A 191 -8.09 23.30 3.38
C ILE A 191 -6.95 22.93 2.44
N VAL A 192 -6.45 23.92 1.70
CA VAL A 192 -5.27 23.80 0.83
C VAL A 192 -4.14 24.56 1.51
N TYR A 193 -3.21 23.81 2.07
CA TYR A 193 -2.04 24.37 2.71
C TYR A 193 -0.88 24.43 1.72
N GLU A 194 -0.48 25.61 1.33
CA GLU A 194 0.61 25.84 0.38
C GLU A 194 1.91 26.29 1.05
N GLY A 195 1.84 26.85 2.25
CA GLY A 195 2.97 27.20 3.12
C GLY A 195 4.19 27.77 2.43
N ASN A 196 5.33 27.62 3.05
CA ASN A 196 6.61 27.90 2.41
C ASN A 196 6.93 26.85 1.35
N GLN A 197 7.02 27.25 0.08
CA GLN A 197 7.30 26.37 -1.06
C GLN A 197 8.81 26.09 -1.25
N ASP A 198 9.70 26.70 -0.45
CA ASP A 198 11.13 26.44 -0.54
C ASP A 198 11.48 25.12 0.17
N PRO A 199 11.73 24.02 -0.58
CA PRO A 199 12.05 22.74 0.03
C PRO A 199 13.44 22.69 0.67
N THR A 200 14.25 23.74 0.50
CA THR A 200 15.61 23.82 1.04
C THR A 200 15.70 24.65 2.30
N SER A 201 14.66 25.40 2.67
CA SER A 201 14.69 26.24 3.86
C SER A 201 14.19 25.48 5.07
N ASP A 202 15.07 25.24 6.03
CA ASP A 202 14.68 24.75 7.36
C ASP A 202 13.92 25.79 8.20
N GLU A 203 13.77 27.00 7.69
CA GLU A 203 13.06 28.09 8.40
C GLU A 203 11.55 27.87 8.43
N GLY A 204 11.01 27.13 7.47
CA GLY A 204 9.61 26.74 7.43
C GLY A 204 9.12 26.00 8.68
N TRP A 205 9.95 25.39 9.48
CA TRP A 205 9.61 24.61 10.68
C TRP A 205 9.36 25.48 11.93
N ARG A 206 9.56 26.77 11.87
CA ARG A 206 9.78 27.61 13.04
C ARG A 206 8.76 28.70 13.27
N GLN A 207 7.71 28.81 12.48
CA GLN A 207 6.74 29.90 12.58
C GLN A 207 5.31 29.40 12.75
N LEU A 208 4.73 29.61 13.90
CA LEU A 208 3.33 29.39 14.20
C LEU A 208 2.65 30.78 14.45
N PRO A 209 1.37 30.96 14.16
CA PRO A 209 0.39 30.05 13.52
C PRO A 209 0.57 29.94 12.01
N ASP A 210 -0.31 29.23 11.33
CA ASP A 210 -0.35 29.07 9.87
C ASP A 210 0.71 28.13 9.28
N TRP A 211 1.06 27.06 10.03
CA TRP A 211 2.15 26.16 9.66
C TRP A 211 1.73 24.80 9.10
N HIS A 212 0.53 24.39 9.42
CA HIS A 212 -0.01 23.08 9.09
C HIS A 212 -1.41 23.24 8.51
N CYS A 213 -1.93 22.21 7.85
CA CYS A 213 -3.34 22.21 7.50
C CYS A 213 -4.19 22.38 8.77
N VAL A 214 -3.85 21.63 9.85
CA VAL A 214 -4.44 21.82 11.18
C VAL A 214 -3.32 21.92 12.22
N GLY A 215 -3.23 23.04 12.89
CA GLY A 215 -2.31 23.27 14.00
C GLY A 215 -3.04 23.46 15.33
N ALA A 216 -2.78 22.58 16.31
CA ALA A 216 -3.38 22.66 17.63
C ALA A 216 -2.32 22.85 18.71
N LEU A 217 -2.52 23.83 19.60
CA LEU A 217 -1.70 24.10 20.74
C LEU A 217 -2.58 24.27 21.99
N GLU A 218 -2.39 23.43 23.01
CA GLU A 218 -3.15 23.45 24.27
C GLU A 218 -4.68 23.47 24.04
N ALA A 219 -5.14 22.84 22.95
CA ALA A 219 -6.54 22.78 22.60
C ALA A 219 -7.23 21.57 23.25
N ARG A 220 -8.53 21.71 23.56
CA ARG A 220 -9.29 20.66 24.26
C ARG A 220 -10.69 20.50 23.72
N ASN A 221 -11.18 19.25 23.68
CA ASN A 221 -12.55 18.90 23.27
C ASN A 221 -12.90 19.49 21.89
N ILE A 222 -12.22 19.00 20.86
CA ILE A 222 -12.35 19.45 19.47
C ILE A 222 -12.97 18.34 18.62
N GLU A 223 -13.97 18.69 17.82
CA GLU A 223 -14.60 17.78 16.85
C GLU A 223 -14.34 18.30 15.43
N ILE A 224 -13.75 17.45 14.59
CA ILE A 224 -13.54 17.72 13.16
C ILE A 224 -14.15 16.58 12.36
N ASP A 225 -15.20 16.88 11.60
CA ASP A 225 -15.93 15.90 10.81
C ASP A 225 -15.98 16.32 9.32
N GLY A 226 -15.37 15.48 8.48
CA GLY A 226 -15.47 15.57 7.02
C GLY A 226 -14.44 16.48 6.34
N LEU A 227 -13.49 17.04 7.06
CA LEU A 227 -12.48 17.95 6.51
C LEU A 227 -11.53 17.23 5.54
N THR A 228 -11.23 17.88 4.41
CA THR A 228 -10.14 17.48 3.51
C THR A 228 -8.95 18.42 3.69
N CYS A 229 -7.78 17.85 3.98
CA CYS A 229 -6.49 18.53 4.06
C CYS A 229 -5.66 18.21 2.82
N ILE A 230 -5.35 19.21 2.02
CA ILE A 230 -4.37 19.11 0.92
C ILE A 230 -3.10 19.84 1.34
N VAL A 231 -2.00 19.11 1.43
CA VAL A 231 -0.72 19.67 1.89
C VAL A 231 0.28 19.67 0.73
N ARG A 232 0.57 20.89 0.22
CA ARG A 232 1.50 21.11 -0.88
C ARG A 232 2.88 21.58 -0.41
N ALA A 233 2.98 21.97 0.85
CA ALA A 233 4.22 22.41 1.47
C ALA A 233 4.99 21.24 2.10
N ARG A 234 6.28 21.44 2.36
CA ARG A 234 7.10 20.52 3.15
C ARG A 234 6.86 20.79 4.63
N THR A 235 5.87 20.15 5.20
CA THR A 235 5.52 20.26 6.63
C THR A 235 4.62 19.12 7.05
N LEU A 236 4.50 18.89 8.37
CA LEU A 236 3.51 17.99 8.95
C LEU A 236 2.10 18.43 8.55
N SER A 237 1.21 17.50 8.24
CA SER A 237 -0.14 17.88 7.80
C SER A 237 -0.99 18.36 8.96
N ILE A 238 -0.98 17.62 10.07
CA ILE A 238 -1.72 17.93 11.29
C ILE A 238 -0.76 17.81 12.47
N GLN A 239 -0.68 18.84 13.29
CA GLN A 239 0.16 18.84 14.46
C GLN A 239 -0.65 19.19 15.71
N MET A 240 -0.45 18.42 16.77
CA MET A 240 -1.07 18.64 18.07
C MET A 240 0.01 18.74 19.15
N LYS A 241 0.08 19.89 19.82
CA LYS A 241 0.96 20.13 20.97
C LYS A 241 0.13 20.28 22.23
N ASP A 242 0.38 19.42 23.22
CA ASP A 242 -0.29 19.41 24.53
C ASP A 242 -1.83 19.51 24.44
N SER A 243 -2.40 18.84 23.46
CA SER A 243 -3.81 18.93 23.10
C SER A 243 -4.54 17.62 23.40
N PHE A 244 -5.78 17.71 23.91
CA PHE A 244 -6.53 16.56 24.40
C PHE A 244 -8.00 16.56 23.95
N GLY A 245 -8.58 15.36 23.81
CA GLY A 245 -9.99 15.20 23.57
C GLY A 245 -10.40 15.56 22.14
N PHE A 246 -9.62 15.12 21.15
CA PHE A 246 -9.94 15.32 19.75
C PHE A 246 -10.74 14.14 19.17
N THR A 247 -11.78 14.47 18.42
CA THR A 247 -12.47 13.52 17.56
C THR A 247 -12.33 13.97 16.12
N TYR A 248 -11.65 13.16 15.31
CA TYR A 248 -11.54 13.29 13.86
C TYR A 248 -12.38 12.19 13.21
N ASP A 249 -13.42 12.56 12.48
CA ASP A 249 -14.26 11.65 11.72
C ASP A 249 -14.24 12.01 10.23
N ASP A 250 -14.11 11.03 9.36
CA ASP A 250 -14.08 11.20 7.92
C ASP A 250 -13.07 12.27 7.42
N LEU A 251 -11.93 12.36 8.11
CA LEU A 251 -10.83 13.23 7.72
C LEU A 251 -10.14 12.65 6.47
N ARG A 252 -9.71 13.53 5.55
CA ARG A 252 -9.00 13.14 4.33
C ARG A 252 -7.74 13.97 4.22
N VAL A 253 -6.58 13.36 4.42
CA VAL A 253 -5.27 14.01 4.34
C VAL A 253 -4.57 13.55 3.09
N ILE A 254 -4.25 14.49 2.19
CA ILE A 254 -3.50 14.23 0.96
C ILE A 254 -2.26 15.11 0.97
N GLY A 255 -1.17 14.51 1.34
CA GLY A 255 0.18 15.04 1.20
C GLY A 255 0.96 14.17 0.22
N GLY A 256 2.25 14.16 0.30
CA GLY A 256 3.06 13.21 -0.42
C GLY A 256 3.71 13.78 -1.66
N ASN A 257 4.23 14.99 -1.56
CA ASN A 257 5.09 15.53 -2.61
C ASN A 257 6.37 14.66 -2.70
N PRO A 258 6.68 14.08 -3.86
CA PRO A 258 7.92 13.33 -4.07
C PRO A 258 9.14 14.18 -3.69
N GLY A 259 10.06 13.57 -2.95
CA GLY A 259 11.26 14.25 -2.48
C GLY A 259 11.09 15.09 -1.22
N ASN A 260 9.90 15.20 -0.66
CA ASN A 260 9.67 15.84 0.63
C ASN A 260 9.46 14.78 1.72
N ALA A 261 10.53 14.32 2.34
CA ALA A 261 10.46 13.83 3.69
C ALA A 261 9.82 14.92 4.57
N ASN A 262 9.15 14.51 5.67
CA ASN A 262 8.50 15.42 6.61
C ASN A 262 7.13 15.99 6.16
N GLN A 263 6.40 15.28 5.31
CA GLN A 263 4.96 15.46 5.18
C GLN A 263 4.25 14.33 5.91
N ASP A 264 4.34 14.37 7.24
CA ASP A 264 3.65 13.43 8.11
C ASP A 264 2.13 13.66 8.04
N GLY A 265 1.36 12.65 8.35
CA GLY A 265 -0.09 12.76 8.38
C GLY A 265 -0.56 13.49 9.64
N MET A 266 -0.21 12.96 10.81
CA MET A 266 -0.63 13.52 12.09
C MET A 266 0.40 13.27 13.18
N ASP A 267 0.78 14.35 13.90
CA ASP A 267 1.83 14.35 14.90
C ASP A 267 1.31 14.76 16.28
N TRP A 268 1.64 13.95 17.29
CA TRP A 268 1.41 14.27 18.70
C TRP A 268 2.71 14.69 19.38
N LEU A 269 2.77 15.95 19.74
CA LEU A 269 3.86 16.55 20.52
C LEU A 269 3.48 16.70 22.01
N GLY A 270 2.86 15.64 22.54
CA GLY A 270 2.22 15.61 23.85
C GLY A 270 0.70 15.75 23.75
N GLY A 271 -0.01 15.17 24.72
CA GLY A 271 -1.45 15.18 24.74
C GLY A 271 -2.09 13.82 24.43
N GLY A 272 -3.33 13.79 24.04
CA GLY A 272 -4.02 12.54 23.79
C GLY A 272 -5.53 12.58 23.93
N ASP A 273 -6.12 11.47 24.46
CA ASP A 273 -7.56 11.26 24.52
C ASP A 273 -8.23 11.51 23.16
N SER A 274 -7.58 11.01 22.08
CA SER A 274 -7.94 11.34 20.71
C SER A 274 -8.47 10.10 19.97
N VAL A 275 -9.50 10.33 19.14
CA VAL A 275 -10.08 9.33 18.25
C VAL A 275 -9.97 9.81 16.80
N VAL A 276 -9.42 8.98 15.94
CA VAL A 276 -9.38 9.17 14.48
C VAL A 276 -10.12 8.01 13.85
N ARG A 277 -11.20 8.28 13.12
CA ARG A 277 -11.98 7.19 12.52
C ARG A 277 -12.49 7.53 11.13
N ASN A 278 -12.84 6.50 10.37
CA ASN A 278 -13.38 6.63 9.02
C ASN A 278 -12.53 7.53 8.12
N SER A 279 -11.21 7.59 8.33
CA SER A 279 -10.34 8.60 7.75
C SER A 279 -9.46 8.03 6.63
N PHE A 280 -8.91 8.91 5.81
CA PHE A 280 -7.99 8.57 4.74
C PHE A 280 -6.71 9.40 4.90
N PHE A 281 -5.56 8.73 4.85
CA PHE A 281 -4.26 9.38 4.89
C PHE A 281 -3.37 8.92 3.74
N ARG A 282 -2.86 9.89 3.00
CA ARG A 282 -1.73 9.73 2.11
C ARG A 282 -0.65 10.71 2.54
N ALA A 283 0.35 10.20 3.24
CA ALA A 283 1.53 10.94 3.68
C ALA A 283 2.73 10.67 2.77
N SER A 284 3.77 11.47 2.86
CA SER A 284 5.08 11.14 2.28
C SER A 284 6.08 10.65 3.32
N ASP A 285 5.82 10.91 4.59
CA ASP A 285 6.58 10.46 5.75
C ASP A 285 5.66 9.65 6.68
N ASP A 286 5.84 9.69 7.99
CA ASP A 286 5.03 8.93 8.94
C ASP A 286 3.55 9.31 8.84
N VAL A 287 2.65 8.31 8.83
CA VAL A 287 1.21 8.63 8.83
C VAL A 287 0.79 9.14 10.21
N PHE A 288 1.23 8.47 11.26
CA PHE A 288 1.02 8.87 12.64
C PHE A 288 2.34 8.87 13.40
N ALA A 289 2.72 10.01 13.97
CA ALA A 289 3.95 10.15 14.70
C ALA A 289 3.71 10.61 16.16
N LEU A 290 4.19 9.82 17.11
CA LEU A 290 4.19 10.14 18.52
C LEU A 290 5.61 10.61 18.87
N GLN A 291 5.81 11.93 18.94
CA GLN A 291 7.14 12.51 18.92
C GLN A 291 7.57 13.18 20.23
N GLY A 292 6.64 13.55 21.09
CA GLY A 292 6.96 14.39 22.24
C GLY A 292 7.43 15.81 21.83
N ASN A 293 8.22 16.46 22.66
CA ASN A 293 8.73 17.80 22.38
C ASN A 293 9.74 17.83 21.23
N TRP A 294 9.67 18.87 20.42
CA TRP A 294 10.62 19.13 19.36
C TRP A 294 11.49 20.36 19.64
N ASP A 295 12.81 20.17 19.66
CA ASP A 295 13.76 21.25 19.95
C ASP A 295 14.00 22.22 18.77
N GLY A 296 13.35 22.00 17.63
CA GLY A 296 13.51 22.80 16.41
C GLY A 296 12.61 24.03 16.32
N TYR A 297 11.65 24.19 17.22
CA TYR A 297 10.72 25.32 17.20
C TYR A 297 11.34 26.55 17.89
N SER A 298 11.08 27.73 17.34
CA SER A 298 11.53 29.01 17.91
C SER A 298 10.53 29.64 18.88
N ASP A 299 9.31 29.16 18.90
CA ASP A 299 8.25 29.63 19.80
C ASP A 299 8.40 29.02 21.20
N GLU A 300 8.39 29.85 22.25
CA GLU A 300 8.53 29.39 23.64
C GLU A 300 7.46 28.36 24.03
N ASP A 301 6.23 28.50 23.52
CA ASP A 301 5.14 27.59 23.84
C ASP A 301 5.39 26.18 23.26
N MET A 302 6.09 26.10 22.12
CA MET A 302 6.44 24.82 21.50
C MET A 302 7.70 24.18 22.11
N LEU A 303 8.60 24.97 22.66
CA LEU A 303 9.83 24.48 23.29
C LEU A 303 9.61 23.99 24.75
N ARG A 304 8.50 24.38 25.37
CA ARG A 304 8.20 23.90 26.73
C ARG A 304 8.05 22.38 26.74
N PRO A 305 8.56 21.71 27.82
CA PRO A 305 8.24 20.30 28.04
C PRO A 305 6.72 20.07 27.99
N GLY A 306 6.27 19.17 27.17
CA GLY A 306 4.86 18.83 27.01
C GLY A 306 4.46 17.64 27.85
N HIS A 307 3.19 17.28 27.76
CA HIS A 307 2.65 16.07 28.34
C HIS A 307 3.14 14.82 27.60
N ASP A 308 3.04 13.67 28.23
CA ASP A 308 3.15 12.37 27.55
C ASP A 308 2.06 12.24 26.48
N VAL A 309 2.24 11.28 25.57
CA VAL A 309 1.22 10.97 24.58
C VAL A 309 0.42 9.76 25.05
N GLU A 310 -0.91 9.90 25.14
CA GLU A 310 -1.73 8.84 25.72
C GLU A 310 -3.13 8.71 25.11
N ASN A 311 -3.69 7.48 25.19
CA ASN A 311 -5.08 7.20 24.85
C ASN A 311 -5.44 7.62 23.42
N ILE A 312 -4.74 7.07 22.43
CA ILE A 312 -5.00 7.32 21.02
C ILE A 312 -5.72 6.10 20.43
N LEU A 313 -6.87 6.33 19.83
CA LEU A 313 -7.61 5.33 19.06
C LEU A 313 -7.71 5.74 17.59
N ILE A 314 -7.25 4.86 16.70
CA ILE A 314 -7.39 5.01 15.27
C ILE A 314 -8.14 3.79 14.75
N GLU A 315 -9.25 4.01 14.02
CA GLU A 315 -10.08 2.90 13.55
C GLU A 315 -10.75 3.18 12.21
N HIS A 316 -11.15 2.11 11.50
CA HIS A 316 -11.90 2.15 10.24
C HIS A 316 -11.30 3.10 9.20
N SER A 317 -9.97 3.16 9.12
CA SER A 317 -9.26 4.14 8.30
C SER A 317 -8.45 3.48 7.19
N VAL A 318 -8.19 4.25 6.13
CA VAL A 318 -7.37 3.84 4.98
C VAL A 318 -6.07 4.64 5.03
N LEU A 319 -4.95 3.95 5.19
CA LEU A 319 -3.68 4.55 5.56
C LEU A 319 -2.60 4.21 4.54
N SER A 320 -1.84 5.21 4.13
CA SER A 320 -0.73 5.02 3.21
C SER A 320 0.36 6.08 3.37
N THR A 321 1.61 5.64 3.17
CA THR A 321 2.77 6.54 3.07
C THR A 321 3.64 6.18 1.88
N SER A 322 4.39 7.14 1.39
CA SER A 322 5.29 6.88 0.26
C SER A 322 6.66 6.35 0.68
N ILE A 323 7.14 6.69 1.86
CA ILE A 323 8.54 6.37 2.25
C ILE A 323 8.75 6.00 3.71
N SER A 324 7.73 5.97 4.59
CA SER A 324 7.98 5.87 6.02
C SER A 324 7.02 4.92 6.74
N ASN A 325 6.81 5.12 8.05
CA ASN A 325 6.00 4.25 8.87
C ASN A 325 4.51 4.62 8.81
N ILE A 326 3.65 3.65 9.07
CA ILE A 326 2.25 3.97 9.36
C ILE A 326 2.13 4.53 10.77
N VAL A 327 2.80 3.92 11.74
CA VAL A 327 2.86 4.45 13.10
C VAL A 327 4.30 4.50 13.54
N ARG A 328 4.73 5.65 14.03
CA ARG A 328 6.06 5.84 14.61
C ARG A 328 5.95 6.34 16.03
N THR A 329 6.78 5.80 16.90
CA THR A 329 7.00 6.34 18.24
C THR A 329 8.49 6.45 18.55
N GLY A 330 8.87 7.36 19.44
CA GLY A 330 10.27 7.65 19.73
C GLY A 330 10.91 8.60 18.71
N TRP A 331 11.85 9.41 19.21
CA TRP A 331 12.65 10.31 18.38
C TRP A 331 14.07 10.41 18.94
N PRO A 332 15.11 10.46 18.11
CA PRO A 332 16.47 10.60 18.58
C PRO A 332 16.64 11.78 19.54
N ARG A 333 17.33 11.53 20.64
CA ARG A 333 17.66 12.51 21.70
C ARG A 333 16.47 13.11 22.47
N LYS A 334 15.26 12.55 22.31
CA LYS A 334 14.07 13.02 23.01
C LYS A 334 13.63 12.05 24.08
N THR A 335 13.06 12.60 25.16
CA THR A 335 12.48 11.80 26.24
C THR A 335 11.01 12.13 26.36
N PHE A 336 10.16 11.16 26.15
CA PHE A 336 8.73 11.24 26.45
C PHE A 336 8.18 9.83 26.65
N ASN A 337 7.05 9.73 27.32
CA ASN A 337 6.36 8.47 27.43
C ASN A 337 5.14 8.46 26.52
N SER A 338 4.77 7.26 26.11
CA SER A 338 3.52 7.07 25.39
C SER A 338 2.83 5.79 25.85
N ARG A 339 1.49 5.81 25.91
CA ARG A 339 0.71 4.66 26.36
C ARG A 339 -0.68 4.61 25.75
N ASN A 340 -1.22 3.40 25.70
CA ASN A 340 -2.58 3.14 25.27
C ASN A 340 -2.84 3.66 23.84
N PHE A 341 -2.05 3.17 22.89
CA PHE A 341 -2.25 3.41 21.48
C PHE A 341 -2.96 2.21 20.84
N THR A 342 -4.02 2.45 20.10
CA THR A 342 -4.74 1.41 19.36
C THR A 342 -4.96 1.83 17.91
N LEU A 343 -4.50 0.99 16.98
CA LEU A 343 -4.87 1.06 15.56
C LEU A 343 -5.61 -0.22 15.22
N ARG A 344 -6.88 -0.09 14.79
CA ARG A 344 -7.70 -1.26 14.49
C ARG A 344 -8.64 -1.08 13.29
N ASP A 345 -9.15 -2.21 12.79
CA ASP A 345 -10.20 -2.27 11.75
C ASP A 345 -9.86 -1.40 10.52
N SER A 346 -8.59 -1.40 10.09
CA SER A 346 -8.07 -0.43 9.12
C SER A 346 -7.29 -1.09 8.00
N ASP A 347 -7.21 -0.41 6.86
CA ASP A 347 -6.48 -0.84 5.67
C ASP A 347 -5.15 -0.08 5.56
N ILE A 348 -4.06 -0.81 5.43
CA ILE A 348 -2.72 -0.30 5.16
C ILE A 348 -2.42 -0.56 3.69
N LEU A 349 -2.54 0.46 2.85
CA LEU A 349 -2.36 0.30 1.40
C LEU A 349 -0.89 0.28 1.01
N HIS A 350 -0.10 1.17 1.61
CA HIS A 350 1.34 1.29 1.35
C HIS A 350 2.02 1.65 2.66
N GLY A 351 2.98 0.87 3.10
CA GLY A 351 3.62 1.14 4.37
C GLY A 351 4.99 0.50 4.53
N GLY A 352 5.86 1.15 5.30
CA GLY A 352 7.16 0.62 5.64
C GLY A 352 8.18 0.63 4.49
N ILE A 353 8.00 1.51 3.49
CA ILE A 353 8.94 1.62 2.36
C ILE A 353 10.22 2.29 2.87
N GLY A 354 11.32 1.52 2.92
CA GLY A 354 12.60 2.02 3.37
C GLY A 354 13.16 3.10 2.44
N ALA A 355 13.54 4.25 3.00
CA ALA A 355 14.23 5.31 2.30
C ALA A 355 15.26 5.97 3.23
N CYS A 356 16.10 6.85 2.72
CA CYS A 356 17.04 7.64 3.53
C CYS A 356 18.05 6.81 4.34
N GLY A 357 18.34 5.58 3.93
CA GLY A 357 19.21 4.67 4.68
C GLY A 357 18.60 4.12 5.98
N GLN A 358 17.29 4.25 6.14
CA GLN A 358 16.54 3.79 7.30
C GLN A 358 15.60 2.64 6.91
N SER A 359 15.33 1.75 7.84
CA SER A 359 14.30 0.73 7.71
C SER A 359 13.01 1.26 8.32
N PHE A 360 11.95 1.24 7.53
CA PHE A 360 10.61 1.67 7.94
C PHE A 360 9.66 0.48 7.97
N ALA A 361 8.57 0.60 8.71
CA ALA A 361 7.63 -0.48 8.93
C ALA A 361 6.18 0.04 9.05
N VAL A 362 5.22 -0.87 9.16
CA VAL A 362 3.89 -0.50 9.62
C VAL A 362 3.99 0.12 11.01
N PHE A 363 4.76 -0.47 11.91
CA PHE A 363 5.11 0.13 13.19
C PHE A 363 6.62 0.32 13.34
N GLY A 364 7.06 1.57 13.54
CA GLY A 364 8.43 1.95 13.82
C GLY A 364 8.60 2.51 15.23
N LEU A 365 9.47 1.89 16.02
CA LEU A 365 9.99 2.46 17.26
C LEU A 365 11.46 2.82 17.04
N TRP A 366 11.73 4.10 17.06
CA TRP A 366 13.09 4.57 16.87
C TRP A 366 13.76 4.92 18.20
N GLY A 367 14.30 3.92 18.87
CA GLY A 367 15.06 4.07 20.10
C GLY A 367 16.54 4.39 19.92
N ALA A 368 17.04 4.31 18.68
CA ALA A 368 18.42 4.62 18.36
C ALA A 368 18.80 6.07 18.69
N ASN A 369 20.07 6.33 18.96
CA ASN A 369 20.63 7.65 19.25
C ASN A 369 20.13 8.32 20.53
N GLY A 370 19.79 7.55 21.58
CA GLY A 370 19.55 8.06 22.92
C GLY A 370 18.15 8.65 23.13
N ALA A 371 17.16 8.28 22.34
CA ALA A 371 15.76 8.47 22.71
C ALA A 371 15.50 7.72 24.02
N LYS A 372 14.76 8.35 24.93
CA LYS A 372 14.45 7.79 26.25
C LYS A 372 12.95 7.91 26.52
N GLY A 373 12.43 7.03 27.32
CA GLY A 373 11.03 7.03 27.71
C GLY A 373 10.48 5.60 27.77
N SER A 374 9.24 5.49 28.18
CA SER A 374 8.49 4.23 28.24
C SER A 374 7.37 4.26 27.23
N HIS A 375 7.26 3.21 26.42
CA HIS A 375 6.20 3.06 25.41
C HIS A 375 5.43 1.78 25.74
N THR A 376 4.15 1.90 26.13
CA THR A 376 3.39 0.77 26.70
C THR A 376 1.96 0.67 26.15
N ASN A 377 1.44 -0.58 26.08
CA ASN A 377 0.08 -0.89 25.67
C ASN A 377 -0.25 -0.39 24.25
N TYR A 378 0.48 -0.91 23.26
CA TYR A 378 0.19 -0.69 21.85
C TYR A 378 -0.55 -1.89 21.28
N THR A 379 -1.69 -1.64 20.67
CA THR A 379 -2.51 -2.67 20.03
C THR A 379 -2.71 -2.34 18.55
N PHE A 380 -2.34 -3.30 17.71
CA PHE A 380 -2.59 -3.32 16.28
C PHE A 380 -3.53 -4.49 16.00
N GLU A 381 -4.77 -4.20 15.59
CA GLU A 381 -5.81 -5.23 15.54
C GLU A 381 -6.67 -5.12 14.28
N ASN A 382 -6.98 -6.27 13.66
CA ASN A 382 -7.82 -6.35 12.45
C ASN A 382 -7.30 -5.45 11.33
N LEU A 383 -6.01 -5.58 10.98
CA LEU A 383 -5.37 -4.79 9.94
C LEU A 383 -5.20 -5.60 8.65
N PHE A 384 -5.58 -4.98 7.54
CA PHE A 384 -5.36 -5.51 6.20
C PHE A 384 -4.14 -4.82 5.60
N LEU A 385 -3.16 -5.62 5.15
CA LEU A 385 -1.93 -5.12 4.55
C LEU A 385 -1.93 -5.43 3.05
N ASP A 386 -2.04 -4.39 2.23
CA ASP A 386 -2.01 -4.55 0.78
C ASP A 386 -0.55 -4.50 0.27
N ASN A 387 0.00 -3.34 0.03
CA ASN A 387 1.40 -3.19 -0.39
C ASN A 387 2.28 -2.76 0.80
N TRP A 388 2.93 -3.68 1.47
CA TRP A 388 3.70 -3.41 2.69
C TRP A 388 5.12 -4.01 2.60
N TYR A 389 6.06 -3.44 3.35
CA TYR A 389 7.48 -3.81 3.27
C TYR A 389 7.98 -4.52 4.53
N SER A 390 7.62 -4.02 5.69
CA SER A 390 7.99 -4.61 6.98
C SER A 390 6.85 -4.38 7.97
N LEU A 391 6.59 -5.34 8.85
CA LEU A 391 5.54 -5.18 9.87
C LEU A 391 6.03 -4.30 11.02
N ALA A 392 7.24 -4.53 11.51
CA ALA A 392 7.75 -3.82 12.68
C ALA A 392 9.27 -3.61 12.60
N GLN A 393 9.70 -2.40 12.98
CA GLN A 393 11.09 -2.03 13.18
C GLN A 393 11.21 -1.46 14.60
N MET A 394 11.50 -2.35 15.56
CA MET A 394 11.59 -1.99 16.97
C MET A 394 13.04 -2.04 17.41
N GLU A 395 13.71 -0.89 17.31
CA GLU A 395 15.08 -0.73 17.74
C GLU A 395 15.10 -0.12 19.14
N GLN A 396 15.70 -0.82 20.11
CA GLN A 396 15.67 -0.40 21.49
C GLN A 396 17.06 -0.27 22.15
N GLU A 397 17.39 0.97 22.49
CA GLU A 397 18.20 1.29 23.65
C GLU A 397 17.34 1.65 24.88
N ILE A 398 16.01 1.50 24.78
CA ILE A 398 15.03 1.96 25.76
C ILE A 398 14.57 0.81 26.63
N PRO A 399 14.64 0.91 27.97
CA PRO A 399 14.00 -0.06 28.84
C PRO A 399 12.47 0.08 28.74
N GLY A 400 11.78 -0.97 28.31
CA GLY A 400 10.35 -1.08 28.56
C GLY A 400 9.40 -0.93 27.37
N LEU A 401 9.54 -1.75 26.31
CA LEU A 401 8.40 -2.12 25.48
C LEU A 401 7.53 -3.11 26.28
N GLN A 402 6.37 -2.69 26.74
CA GLN A 402 5.46 -3.58 27.47
C GLN A 402 4.05 -3.54 26.85
N GLY A 403 3.49 -4.71 26.60
CA GLY A 403 2.11 -4.84 26.11
C GLY A 403 1.96 -4.42 24.65
N PHE A 404 2.87 -4.82 23.76
CA PHE A 404 2.72 -4.66 22.33
C PHE A 404 2.00 -5.88 21.76
N THR A 405 0.87 -5.67 21.11
CA THR A 405 0.05 -6.76 20.53
C THR A 405 -0.26 -6.48 19.07
N PHE A 406 0.04 -7.46 18.22
CA PHE A 406 -0.36 -7.53 16.82
C PHE A 406 -1.39 -8.66 16.70
N ARG A 407 -2.67 -8.31 16.55
CA ARG A 407 -3.76 -9.28 16.50
C ARG A 407 -4.52 -9.19 15.18
N ASN A 408 -4.80 -10.34 14.55
CA ASN A 408 -5.53 -10.38 13.29
C ASN A 408 -4.92 -9.45 12.26
N ILE A 409 -3.65 -9.70 11.91
CA ILE A 409 -2.96 -8.96 10.86
C ILE A 409 -2.97 -9.83 9.61
N TRP A 410 -3.59 -9.35 8.54
CA TRP A 410 -3.76 -10.08 7.30
C TRP A 410 -3.01 -9.41 6.15
N ALA A 411 -1.87 -9.97 5.75
CA ALA A 411 -1.19 -9.60 4.53
C ALA A 411 -1.83 -10.34 3.35
N LEU A 412 -2.48 -9.59 2.45
CA LEU A 412 -3.41 -10.18 1.48
C LEU A 412 -2.76 -10.79 0.25
N ASP A 413 -1.52 -10.50 -0.06
CA ASP A 413 -0.89 -11.10 -1.24
C ASP A 413 0.63 -11.26 -1.15
N GLN A 414 1.39 -10.25 -0.82
CA GLN A 414 2.84 -10.31 -0.93
C GLN A 414 3.53 -10.60 0.41
N PRO A 415 4.74 -11.20 0.38
CA PRO A 415 5.56 -11.31 1.56
C PRO A 415 6.10 -9.94 1.96
N PRO A 416 6.57 -9.78 3.20
CA PRO A 416 7.31 -8.61 3.58
C PRO A 416 8.57 -8.50 2.71
N LEU A 417 8.79 -7.32 2.12
CA LEU A 417 9.97 -7.07 1.29
C LEU A 417 11.22 -6.81 2.13
N VAL A 418 11.03 -6.41 3.38
CA VAL A 418 12.09 -6.13 4.35
C VAL A 418 11.80 -6.91 5.62
N GLU A 419 12.85 -7.53 6.19
CA GLU A 419 12.75 -8.25 7.45
C GLU A 419 12.34 -7.29 8.57
N SER A 420 11.40 -7.73 9.40
CA SER A 420 11.06 -7.03 10.64
C SER A 420 12.16 -7.20 11.68
N THR A 421 12.38 -6.23 12.54
CA THR A 421 13.39 -6.30 13.60
C THR A 421 12.79 -6.04 14.98
N LEU A 422 13.30 -6.79 15.97
CA LEU A 422 13.04 -6.57 17.37
C LEU A 422 14.40 -6.61 18.09
N THR A 423 14.87 -5.45 18.51
CA THR A 423 16.16 -5.29 19.18
C THR A 423 15.95 -4.65 20.53
N GLY A 424 16.63 -5.11 21.58
CA GLY A 424 16.59 -4.49 22.91
C GLY A 424 16.38 -5.48 24.04
N ASP A 425 16.14 -4.93 25.25
CA ASP A 425 16.03 -5.68 26.48
C ASP A 425 14.61 -5.58 27.07
N GLY A 426 14.01 -6.71 27.44
CA GLY A 426 12.77 -6.78 28.20
C GLY A 426 11.48 -6.47 27.42
N SER A 427 11.45 -6.69 26.14
CA SER A 427 10.26 -6.45 25.32
C SER A 427 9.19 -7.55 25.49
N SER A 428 7.93 -7.12 25.66
CA SER A 428 6.75 -7.99 25.59
C SER A 428 6.00 -7.70 24.31
N VAL A 429 6.20 -8.54 23.28
CA VAL A 429 5.53 -8.43 21.99
C VAL A 429 4.78 -9.71 21.70
N VAL A 430 3.48 -9.60 21.45
CA VAL A 430 2.57 -10.72 21.17
C VAL A 430 2.09 -10.65 19.73
N PHE A 431 2.23 -11.74 18.99
CA PHE A 431 1.65 -11.95 17.68
C PHE A 431 0.50 -12.96 17.80
N ASP A 432 -0.71 -12.46 17.64
CA ASP A 432 -1.96 -13.22 17.75
C ASP A 432 -2.65 -13.24 16.38
N ASN A 433 -2.55 -14.36 15.65
CA ASN A 433 -3.10 -14.51 14.31
C ASN A 433 -2.52 -13.52 13.27
N VAL A 434 -1.22 -13.51 13.08
CA VAL A 434 -0.58 -12.81 11.98
C VAL A 434 -0.44 -13.74 10.78
N LYS A 435 -1.00 -13.38 9.62
CA LYS A 435 -1.07 -14.21 8.43
C LYS A 435 -0.42 -13.55 7.23
N LEU A 436 0.39 -14.32 6.51
CA LEU A 436 0.96 -14.00 5.23
C LEU A 436 0.24 -14.86 4.18
N GLY A 437 -0.74 -14.29 3.50
CA GLY A 437 -1.65 -15.04 2.64
C GLY A 437 -2.50 -16.03 3.42
N GLN A 438 -2.37 -17.33 3.15
CA GLN A 438 -3.02 -18.41 3.91
C GLN A 438 -2.21 -18.85 5.14
N ARG A 439 -0.92 -18.57 5.17
CA ARG A 439 -0.02 -19.08 6.19
C ARG A 439 0.00 -18.20 7.43
N ARG A 440 -0.38 -18.76 8.56
CA ARG A 440 -0.23 -18.11 9.86
C ARG A 440 1.20 -18.26 10.37
N ALA A 441 1.79 -17.19 10.82
CA ALA A 441 3.08 -17.22 11.50
C ALA A 441 2.92 -17.79 12.92
N THR A 442 3.77 -18.77 13.24
CA THR A 442 3.85 -19.44 14.56
C THR A 442 5.24 -19.32 15.18
N SER A 443 6.15 -18.68 14.47
CA SER A 443 7.53 -18.46 14.90
C SER A 443 8.15 -17.24 14.21
N ASN A 444 9.26 -16.76 14.75
CA ASN A 444 10.02 -15.65 14.18
C ASN A 444 10.44 -15.93 12.72
N ALA A 445 10.78 -17.19 12.39
CA ALA A 445 11.21 -17.55 11.05
C ALA A 445 10.07 -17.51 10.02
N GLU A 446 8.83 -17.74 10.44
CA GLU A 446 7.65 -17.70 9.57
C GLU A 446 7.09 -16.29 9.39
N LEU A 447 7.33 -15.41 10.36
CA LEU A 447 7.11 -13.97 10.23
C LEU A 447 8.50 -13.33 10.08
N PRO A 448 9.13 -13.21 8.92
CA PRO A 448 10.52 -12.76 8.83
C PRO A 448 10.87 -11.69 9.88
N LEU A 449 11.30 -12.11 11.07
CA LEU A 449 11.51 -11.28 12.25
C LEU A 449 12.86 -11.62 12.89
N ALA A 450 13.82 -10.71 12.73
CA ALA A 450 15.11 -10.78 13.42
C ALA A 450 14.96 -10.30 14.86
N VAL A 451 15.39 -11.12 15.80
CA VAL A 451 15.41 -10.80 17.24
C VAL A 451 16.85 -10.78 17.73
N SER A 452 17.27 -9.70 18.36
CA SER A 452 18.64 -9.48 18.81
C SER A 452 18.74 -8.62 20.08
N GLY A 453 19.96 -8.45 20.63
CA GLY A 453 20.21 -7.50 21.71
C GLY A 453 19.65 -7.90 23.07
N GLY A 454 19.44 -9.20 23.34
CA GLY A 454 18.87 -9.66 24.62
C GLY A 454 17.36 -9.53 24.70
N ALA A 455 16.69 -9.14 23.61
CA ALA A 455 15.24 -9.12 23.53
C ALA A 455 14.63 -10.49 23.85
N HIS A 456 13.53 -10.51 24.60
CA HIS A 456 12.78 -11.73 24.78
C HIS A 456 12.20 -12.18 23.44
N PRO A 457 12.13 -13.50 23.17
CA PRO A 457 11.46 -13.98 21.98
C PRO A 457 10.02 -13.49 21.97
N ALA A 458 9.56 -13.09 20.79
CA ALA A 458 8.15 -12.73 20.59
C ALA A 458 7.25 -13.92 20.93
N GLU A 459 6.12 -13.67 21.55
CA GLU A 459 5.10 -14.68 21.84
C GLU A 459 4.16 -14.82 20.65
N PHE A 460 3.98 -16.05 20.15
CA PHE A 460 3.01 -16.38 19.10
C PHE A 460 1.85 -17.14 19.73
N VAL A 461 0.67 -16.53 19.72
CA VAL A 461 -0.52 -17.09 20.35
C VAL A 461 -1.43 -17.72 19.30
N ALA A 462 -2.05 -18.86 19.66
CA ALA A 462 -3.06 -19.48 18.82
C ALA A 462 -4.33 -18.60 18.79
N PRO A 463 -4.90 -18.33 17.60
CA PRO A 463 -6.07 -17.48 17.49
C PRO A 463 -7.30 -18.08 18.17
N HIS A 464 -8.12 -17.22 18.72
CA HIS A 464 -9.47 -17.53 19.17
C HIS A 464 -10.45 -17.17 18.05
N GLY A 465 -11.34 -18.11 17.68
CA GLY A 465 -12.35 -17.86 16.64
C GLY A 465 -12.17 -18.71 15.37
N PRO A 466 -12.85 -18.33 14.28
CA PRO A 466 -12.80 -19.08 13.03
C PRO A 466 -11.40 -19.05 12.41
N GLN A 467 -11.11 -20.03 11.54
CA GLN A 467 -9.84 -20.13 10.83
C GLN A 467 -10.13 -20.09 9.33
N ALA A 468 -9.62 -19.09 8.63
CA ALA A 468 -9.68 -19.05 7.19
C ALA A 468 -8.44 -19.75 6.60
N ALA A 469 -8.68 -20.83 5.89
CA ALA A 469 -7.74 -21.51 5.02
C ALA A 469 -8.52 -22.32 4.00
N PHE A 470 -7.93 -22.58 2.85
CA PHE A 470 -8.64 -23.27 1.77
C PHE A 470 -7.71 -24.10 0.88
N THR A 471 -8.32 -25.02 0.15
CA THR A 471 -7.67 -25.79 -0.92
C THR A 471 -8.30 -25.48 -2.26
N VAL A 472 -7.50 -25.65 -3.33
CA VAL A 472 -7.88 -25.39 -4.72
C VAL A 472 -7.71 -26.68 -5.53
N GLU A 473 -8.74 -27.07 -6.28
CA GLU A 473 -8.74 -28.29 -7.11
C GLU A 473 -9.29 -28.00 -8.51
N PRO A 474 -8.55 -28.27 -9.60
CA PRO A 474 -7.14 -28.67 -9.61
C PRO A 474 -6.20 -27.53 -9.19
N PRO A 475 -4.98 -27.82 -8.64
CA PRO A 475 -4.04 -26.78 -8.25
C PRO A 475 -3.38 -26.08 -9.46
N VAL A 476 -3.45 -26.68 -10.64
CA VAL A 476 -3.00 -26.12 -11.91
C VAL A 476 -4.18 -26.14 -12.87
N PHE A 477 -4.53 -24.99 -13.42
CA PHE A 477 -5.70 -24.85 -14.27
C PHE A 477 -5.50 -23.80 -15.36
N ARG A 478 -6.31 -23.92 -16.41
CA ARG A 478 -6.38 -22.96 -17.51
C ARG A 478 -7.46 -21.92 -17.26
N ALA A 479 -7.31 -20.75 -17.87
CA ALA A 479 -8.40 -19.79 -17.96
C ALA A 479 -9.66 -20.47 -18.57
N GLY A 480 -10.85 -20.17 -17.98
CA GLY A 480 -12.11 -20.81 -18.34
C GLY A 480 -12.35 -22.21 -17.78
N GLU A 481 -11.36 -22.85 -17.17
CA GLU A 481 -11.50 -24.16 -16.53
C GLU A 481 -12.21 -24.03 -15.17
N GLU A 482 -12.98 -25.08 -14.80
CA GLU A 482 -13.67 -25.11 -13.50
C GLU A 482 -12.70 -25.45 -12.37
N VAL A 483 -12.65 -24.57 -11.39
CA VAL A 483 -11.85 -24.73 -10.18
C VAL A 483 -12.77 -24.84 -8.99
N ILE A 484 -12.45 -25.75 -8.06
CA ILE A 484 -13.21 -25.99 -6.85
C ILE A 484 -12.40 -25.45 -5.67
N PHE A 485 -13.03 -24.59 -4.89
CA PHE A 485 -12.48 -24.03 -3.66
C PHE A 485 -13.17 -24.70 -2.46
N THR A 486 -12.39 -25.13 -1.48
CA THR A 486 -12.91 -25.77 -0.28
C THR A 486 -12.25 -25.16 0.95
N ALA A 487 -13.02 -24.41 1.73
CA ALA A 487 -12.56 -23.83 2.99
C ALA A 487 -12.43 -24.87 4.10
N THR A 488 -11.46 -24.66 4.99
CA THR A 488 -11.33 -25.41 6.23
C THR A 488 -12.60 -25.26 7.08
N PRO A 489 -13.13 -26.34 7.67
CA PRO A 489 -14.32 -26.22 8.50
C PRO A 489 -14.08 -25.38 9.76
N SER A 490 -14.95 -24.41 10.01
CA SER A 490 -15.07 -23.68 11.27
C SER A 490 -16.50 -23.80 11.80
N ALA A 491 -16.66 -23.96 13.10
CA ALA A 491 -17.98 -24.15 13.71
C ALA A 491 -18.81 -22.86 13.55
N HIS A 492 -20.06 -23.03 13.13
CA HIS A 492 -21.04 -21.93 13.01
C HIS A 492 -20.56 -20.72 12.21
N ALA A 493 -19.71 -20.95 11.19
CA ALA A 493 -19.11 -19.87 10.40
C ALA A 493 -19.79 -19.68 9.04
N ARG A 494 -19.82 -18.42 8.60
CA ARG A 494 -20.15 -18.00 7.24
C ARG A 494 -18.87 -17.88 6.44
N TYR A 495 -18.93 -18.21 5.15
CA TYR A 495 -17.81 -18.20 4.21
C TYR A 495 -18.17 -17.31 3.03
N THR A 496 -17.35 -16.31 2.77
CA THR A 496 -17.48 -15.43 1.60
C THR A 496 -16.18 -15.44 0.83
N TRP A 497 -16.28 -15.63 -0.48
CA TRP A 497 -15.16 -15.67 -1.41
C TRP A 497 -15.18 -14.45 -2.30
N LEU A 498 -14.02 -13.84 -2.49
CA LEU A 498 -13.76 -12.82 -3.50
C LEU A 498 -12.67 -13.39 -4.42
N PHE A 499 -12.99 -13.57 -5.71
CA PHE A 499 -12.08 -14.29 -6.62
C PHE A 499 -11.04 -13.39 -7.30
N GLY A 500 -11.03 -12.08 -7.01
CA GLY A 500 -10.10 -11.13 -7.64
C GLY A 500 -10.43 -10.82 -9.09
N ASP A 501 -11.53 -11.37 -9.61
CA ASP A 501 -12.08 -11.08 -10.94
C ASP A 501 -13.37 -10.25 -10.87
N GLY A 502 -13.68 -9.70 -9.70
CA GLY A 502 -14.90 -8.93 -9.44
C GLY A 502 -16.13 -9.78 -9.15
N THR A 503 -15.98 -11.09 -9.06
CA THR A 503 -17.05 -12.02 -8.67
C THR A 503 -16.88 -12.49 -7.24
N GLU A 504 -17.98 -12.90 -6.63
CA GLU A 504 -18.04 -13.39 -5.26
C GLU A 504 -18.89 -14.66 -5.16
N ALA A 505 -18.67 -15.45 -4.14
CA ALA A 505 -19.50 -16.60 -3.79
C ALA A 505 -19.60 -16.79 -2.29
N ALA A 506 -20.65 -17.51 -1.86
CA ALA A 506 -20.87 -17.85 -0.46
C ALA A 506 -20.91 -19.37 -0.28
N GLY A 507 -20.38 -19.84 0.86
CA GLY A 507 -20.41 -21.25 1.24
C GLY A 507 -19.01 -21.86 1.39
N ARG A 508 -18.95 -22.96 2.14
CA ARG A 508 -17.68 -23.64 2.46
C ARG A 508 -17.00 -24.28 1.23
N ARG A 509 -17.78 -24.72 0.25
CA ARG A 509 -17.26 -25.30 -1.00
C ARG A 509 -17.95 -24.64 -2.16
N VAL A 510 -17.19 -24.03 -3.04
CA VAL A 510 -17.68 -23.28 -4.20
C VAL A 510 -16.93 -23.67 -5.48
N ARG A 511 -17.51 -23.35 -6.63
CA ARG A 511 -16.92 -23.56 -7.97
C ARG A 511 -16.75 -22.21 -8.62
N HIS A 512 -15.65 -22.04 -9.34
CA HIS A 512 -15.39 -20.83 -10.08
C HIS A 512 -14.67 -21.11 -11.40
N ARG A 513 -14.78 -20.17 -12.37
CA ARG A 513 -14.03 -20.17 -13.64
C ARG A 513 -13.44 -18.80 -13.84
N PHE A 514 -12.12 -18.73 -13.77
CA PHE A 514 -11.44 -17.47 -14.04
C PHE A 514 -11.55 -17.10 -15.52
N PRO A 515 -11.79 -15.84 -15.86
CA PRO A 515 -11.80 -15.37 -17.25
C PRO A 515 -10.40 -15.47 -17.86
N ASP A 516 -10.31 -15.22 -19.18
CA ASP A 516 -9.03 -15.13 -19.88
C ASP A 516 -8.12 -14.07 -19.21
N ALA A 517 -6.82 -14.31 -19.32
CA ALA A 517 -5.79 -13.53 -18.65
C ALA A 517 -5.75 -12.04 -19.01
N GLU A 518 -6.44 -11.62 -20.07
CA GLU A 518 -6.53 -10.23 -20.48
C GLU A 518 -7.20 -9.37 -19.41
N GLY A 519 -6.45 -8.41 -18.86
CA GLY A 519 -6.99 -7.41 -17.92
C GLY A 519 -6.95 -7.77 -16.45
N THR A 520 -6.11 -8.70 -16.03
CA THR A 520 -5.73 -8.86 -14.63
C THR A 520 -4.80 -7.73 -14.17
N GLU A 521 -4.62 -7.57 -12.85
CA GLU A 521 -3.69 -6.59 -12.25
C GLU A 521 -2.29 -6.64 -12.85
N LEU A 522 -1.93 -7.79 -13.40
CA LEU A 522 -0.62 -8.08 -13.95
C LEU A 522 -0.81 -8.45 -15.42
N ASP A 523 -0.38 -7.63 -16.25
CA ASP A 523 -0.10 -7.68 -17.69
C ASP A 523 -0.28 -9.08 -18.38
N GLY A 524 -1.38 -9.77 -18.07
CA GLY A 524 -1.68 -11.12 -18.57
C GLY A 524 -1.71 -11.19 -20.09
N ALA A 525 -2.03 -10.10 -20.76
CA ALA A 525 -1.96 -10.01 -22.22
C ALA A 525 -0.52 -10.17 -22.74
N ARG A 526 0.49 -9.75 -21.97
CA ARG A 526 1.91 -9.87 -22.31
C ARG A 526 2.48 -11.25 -21.99
N THR A 527 2.12 -11.80 -20.84
CA THR A 527 2.70 -13.05 -20.32
C THR A 527 1.88 -14.28 -20.68
N GLY A 528 0.65 -14.12 -21.15
CA GLY A 528 -0.26 -15.23 -21.45
C GLY A 528 -0.78 -15.96 -20.21
N ALA A 529 -0.63 -15.40 -19.01
CA ALA A 529 -1.15 -15.96 -17.78
C ALA A 529 -1.64 -14.83 -16.87
N GLY A 530 -2.83 -15.02 -16.28
CA GLY A 530 -3.44 -14.03 -15.36
C GLY A 530 -3.32 -14.46 -13.92
N ARG A 531 -2.89 -13.56 -13.03
CA ARG A 531 -2.88 -13.78 -11.59
C ARG A 531 -4.11 -13.15 -10.96
N PHE A 532 -4.80 -13.93 -10.14
CA PHE A 532 -6.01 -13.52 -9.41
C PHE A 532 -5.76 -13.64 -7.92
N ARG A 533 -5.99 -12.57 -7.18
CA ARG A 533 -5.95 -12.58 -5.72
C ARG A 533 -7.29 -13.11 -5.19
N VAL A 534 -7.30 -14.35 -4.75
CA VAL A 534 -8.47 -14.97 -4.13
C VAL A 534 -8.45 -14.74 -2.65
N LEU A 535 -9.53 -14.17 -2.12
CA LEU A 535 -9.70 -13.92 -0.69
C LEU A 535 -10.84 -14.81 -0.15
N LEU A 536 -10.61 -15.41 1.00
CA LEU A 536 -11.62 -16.09 1.79
C LEU A 536 -11.81 -15.32 3.09
N HIS A 537 -13.03 -14.85 3.33
CA HIS A 537 -13.50 -14.32 4.60
C HIS A 537 -14.33 -15.36 5.34
N VAL A 538 -14.00 -15.62 6.59
CA VAL A 538 -14.73 -16.53 7.48
C VAL A 538 -15.14 -15.76 8.73
N GLU A 539 -16.44 -15.77 9.05
CA GLU A 539 -17.01 -15.05 10.20
C GLU A 539 -17.93 -15.97 10.99
N ASP A 540 -17.75 -16.01 12.32
CA ASP A 540 -18.63 -16.77 13.21
C ASP A 540 -19.87 -15.96 13.68
N GLU A 541 -20.77 -16.61 14.40
CA GLU A 541 -22.00 -15.98 14.92
C GLU A 541 -21.72 -14.89 15.98
N SER A 542 -20.53 -14.87 16.57
CA SER A 542 -20.08 -13.86 17.53
C SER A 542 -19.47 -12.64 16.87
N GLY A 543 -19.30 -12.67 15.53
CA GLY A 543 -18.66 -11.61 14.76
C GLY A 543 -17.13 -11.69 14.76
N HIS A 544 -16.53 -12.76 15.29
CA HIS A 544 -15.09 -12.97 15.08
C HIS A 544 -14.86 -13.37 13.65
N GLN A 545 -13.80 -12.82 13.06
CA GLN A 545 -13.47 -13.03 11.65
C GLN A 545 -12.04 -13.47 11.46
N ASP A 546 -11.79 -14.17 10.35
CA ASP A 546 -10.46 -14.46 9.84
C ASP A 546 -10.45 -14.37 8.32
N TRP A 547 -9.30 -14.03 7.75
CA TRP A 547 -9.10 -13.91 6.32
C TRP A 547 -7.93 -14.77 5.85
N ALA A 548 -8.04 -15.27 4.62
CA ALA A 548 -6.95 -15.93 3.92
C ALA A 548 -6.88 -15.38 2.49
N ALA A 549 -5.69 -15.28 1.97
CA ALA A 549 -5.44 -14.80 0.61
C ALA A 549 -4.47 -15.72 -0.12
N GLU A 550 -4.67 -15.90 -1.41
CA GLU A 550 -3.73 -16.60 -2.29
C GLU A 550 -3.78 -16.02 -3.70
N GLY A 551 -2.60 -15.78 -4.28
CA GLY A 551 -2.46 -15.41 -5.67
C GLY A 551 -2.46 -16.66 -6.55
N LEU A 552 -3.51 -16.85 -7.37
CA LEU A 552 -3.65 -17.99 -8.24
C LEU A 552 -3.42 -17.60 -9.71
N VAL A 553 -2.72 -18.44 -10.43
CA VAL A 553 -2.39 -18.21 -11.84
C VAL A 553 -3.30 -19.02 -12.75
N ALA A 554 -4.16 -18.34 -13.50
CA ALA A 554 -4.95 -18.93 -14.59
C ALA A 554 -4.12 -18.90 -15.89
N ILE A 555 -3.83 -20.06 -16.46
CA ILE A 555 -2.92 -20.20 -17.59
C ILE A 555 -3.72 -20.05 -18.90
N GLY A 556 -3.40 -19.02 -19.68
CA GLY A 556 -3.90 -18.86 -21.05
C GLY A 556 -3.02 -19.57 -22.07
N SER A 557 -1.70 -19.40 -21.97
CA SER A 557 -0.71 -20.05 -22.83
C SER A 557 0.41 -20.71 -22.02
N TRP A 558 0.93 -21.83 -22.58
CA TRP A 558 2.05 -22.54 -22.01
C TRP A 558 3.34 -22.21 -22.74
N HIS A 559 4.45 -22.14 -21.99
CA HIS A 559 5.82 -22.09 -22.50
C HIS A 559 6.45 -23.48 -22.39
N GLU A 560 6.97 -23.96 -23.51
CA GLU A 560 7.62 -25.26 -23.60
C GLU A 560 9.04 -25.21 -23.07
N ALA A 561 9.44 -26.22 -22.32
CA ALA A 561 10.81 -26.35 -21.86
C ALA A 561 11.79 -26.54 -23.03
N GLU A 562 12.92 -25.85 -23.01
CA GLU A 562 13.94 -25.97 -24.05
C GLU A 562 14.72 -27.27 -23.91
N LYS A 563 14.87 -28.00 -25.03
CA LYS A 563 15.73 -29.18 -25.10
C LYS A 563 17.18 -28.76 -25.31
N VAL A 564 17.90 -28.59 -24.21
CA VAL A 564 19.32 -28.22 -24.24
C VAL A 564 20.17 -29.45 -24.45
N SER A 565 20.75 -29.59 -25.67
CA SER A 565 21.64 -30.72 -26.02
C SER A 565 23.10 -30.52 -25.65
N ALA A 566 23.53 -29.29 -25.43
CA ALA A 566 24.88 -28.94 -25.02
C ALA A 566 25.07 -29.17 -23.51
N ALA A 567 26.30 -29.43 -23.09
CA ALA A 567 26.64 -29.54 -21.68
C ALA A 567 26.40 -28.22 -20.96
N THR A 568 25.79 -28.27 -19.77
CA THR A 568 25.53 -27.12 -18.92
C THR A 568 26.32 -27.22 -17.62
N GLU A 569 26.61 -26.08 -17.03
CA GLU A 569 27.21 -25.91 -15.70
C GLU A 569 26.23 -25.14 -14.79
N PRO A 570 26.26 -25.34 -13.45
CA PRO A 570 25.42 -24.60 -12.54
C PRO A 570 25.72 -23.08 -12.56
N GLY A 571 24.66 -22.26 -12.41
CA GLY A 571 24.78 -20.80 -12.32
C GLY A 571 24.34 -20.06 -13.56
N LEU A 572 24.70 -18.79 -13.64
CA LEU A 572 24.38 -17.87 -14.73
C LEU A 572 25.64 -17.21 -15.28
N ASP A 573 25.72 -17.05 -16.59
CA ASP A 573 26.68 -16.19 -17.24
C ASP A 573 26.32 -14.73 -17.01
N TRP A 574 27.30 -13.86 -16.65
CA TRP A 574 27.06 -12.44 -16.53
C TRP A 574 28.00 -11.60 -17.39
N GLN A 575 27.53 -10.41 -17.76
CA GLN A 575 28.27 -9.38 -18.49
C GLN A 575 28.10 -8.02 -17.85
N ILE A 576 29.19 -7.25 -17.70
CA ILE A 576 29.20 -5.91 -17.12
C ILE A 576 29.40 -4.85 -18.18
N TYR A 577 28.57 -3.81 -18.09
CA TYR A 577 28.54 -2.64 -18.96
C TYR A 577 28.79 -1.39 -18.09
N PRO A 578 30.01 -0.83 -18.06
CA PRO A 578 30.30 0.37 -17.29
C PRO A 578 29.63 1.59 -17.88
N GLY A 579 29.01 2.40 -17.05
CA GLY A 579 28.34 3.63 -17.45
C GLY A 579 27.51 4.23 -16.33
N THR A 580 27.04 5.44 -16.55
CA THR A 580 26.15 6.14 -15.60
C THR A 580 24.84 6.44 -16.31
N TRP A 581 23.77 5.81 -15.85
CA TRP A 581 22.42 5.96 -16.40
C TRP A 581 21.44 6.31 -15.28
N SER A 582 20.40 7.05 -15.64
CA SER A 582 19.27 7.34 -14.74
C SER A 582 18.18 6.26 -14.76
N GLU A 583 18.25 5.33 -15.72
CA GLU A 583 17.36 4.18 -15.89
C GLU A 583 18.12 3.04 -16.59
N LEU A 584 17.60 1.83 -16.56
CA LEU A 584 18.20 0.67 -17.19
C LEU A 584 18.35 0.92 -18.72
N PRO A 585 19.59 0.94 -19.26
CA PRO A 585 19.85 1.21 -20.68
C PRO A 585 19.45 0.02 -21.56
N ASP A 586 19.37 0.24 -22.87
CA ASP A 586 19.32 -0.87 -23.84
C ASP A 586 20.72 -1.51 -23.96
N LEU A 587 20.93 -2.62 -23.26
CA LEU A 587 22.22 -3.31 -23.20
C LEU A 587 22.65 -3.88 -24.59
N ASN A 588 21.74 -4.00 -25.55
CA ASN A 588 22.12 -4.39 -26.92
C ASN A 588 22.87 -3.28 -27.65
N ALA A 589 22.69 -2.02 -27.23
CA ALA A 589 23.42 -0.88 -27.78
C ALA A 589 24.74 -0.61 -27.04
N GLU A 590 25.00 -1.27 -25.92
CA GLU A 590 26.15 -1.05 -25.06
C GLU A 590 27.23 -2.12 -25.27
N ARG A 591 28.47 -1.81 -24.86
CA ARG A 591 29.59 -2.74 -24.97
C ARG A 591 29.94 -3.33 -23.61
N ALA A 592 29.79 -4.66 -23.48
CA ALA A 592 30.32 -5.37 -22.32
C ALA A 592 31.87 -5.30 -22.27
N VAL A 593 32.41 -5.09 -21.08
CA VAL A 593 33.85 -5.04 -20.83
C VAL A 593 34.38 -6.20 -20.01
N PHE A 594 33.50 -6.79 -19.15
CA PHE A 594 33.82 -7.98 -18.38
C PHE A 594 32.70 -9.00 -18.50
N ALA A 595 33.08 -10.26 -18.37
CA ALA A 595 32.15 -11.38 -18.32
C ALA A 595 32.69 -12.45 -17.38
N GLY A 596 31.78 -13.17 -16.75
CA GLY A 596 32.06 -14.25 -15.83
C GLY A 596 30.84 -15.13 -15.65
N ASP A 597 30.87 -15.97 -14.64
CA ASP A 597 29.76 -16.78 -14.20
C ASP A 597 29.61 -16.67 -12.68
N SER A 598 28.42 -16.96 -12.17
CA SER A 598 28.08 -16.91 -10.75
C SER A 598 26.96 -17.89 -10.44
N SER A 599 26.84 -18.29 -9.18
CA SER A 599 25.79 -19.23 -8.73
C SER A 599 24.36 -18.66 -8.79
N GLY A 600 24.20 -17.37 -9.03
CA GLY A 600 22.92 -16.66 -9.09
C GLY A 600 23.09 -15.24 -9.60
N LEU A 601 22.21 -14.32 -9.19
CA LEU A 601 22.24 -12.92 -9.62
C LEU A 601 23.32 -12.12 -8.88
N GLN A 602 24.58 -12.53 -9.01
CA GLN A 602 25.75 -11.83 -8.49
C GLN A 602 26.71 -11.58 -9.64
N ALA A 603 27.40 -10.46 -9.59
CA ALA A 603 28.44 -10.14 -10.56
C ALA A 603 29.68 -9.54 -9.88
N ASN A 604 30.86 -9.65 -10.54
CA ASN A 604 32.07 -9.02 -10.03
C ASN A 604 32.43 -7.81 -10.92
N PRO A 605 32.13 -6.58 -10.46
CA PRO A 605 32.28 -5.36 -11.26
C PRO A 605 33.74 -4.93 -11.51
N GLN A 606 34.74 -5.63 -10.99
CA GLN A 606 36.17 -5.32 -11.18
C GLN A 606 36.54 -3.85 -10.86
N GLY A 607 35.93 -3.28 -9.82
CA GLY A 607 36.19 -1.93 -9.34
C GLY A 607 35.30 -0.82 -9.97
N PHE A 608 34.32 -1.18 -10.78
CA PHE A 608 33.29 -0.21 -11.22
C PHE A 608 32.26 0.02 -10.11
N THR A 609 31.88 1.27 -9.92
CA THR A 609 30.84 1.69 -8.97
C THR A 609 29.50 2.01 -9.64
N HIS A 610 29.53 2.30 -10.96
CA HIS A 610 28.36 2.56 -11.77
C HIS A 610 28.42 1.69 -13.01
N TYR A 611 27.45 0.80 -13.16
CA TYR A 611 27.41 -0.15 -14.26
C TYR A 611 25.99 -0.73 -14.41
N ALA A 612 25.75 -1.34 -15.54
CA ALA A 612 24.66 -2.27 -15.73
C ALA A 612 25.20 -3.69 -15.87
N VAL A 613 24.41 -4.68 -15.57
CA VAL A 613 24.79 -6.09 -15.67
C VAL A 613 23.66 -6.88 -16.33
N ALA A 614 24.03 -7.86 -17.16
CA ALA A 614 23.12 -8.84 -17.72
C ALA A 614 23.53 -10.24 -17.29
N TRP A 615 22.61 -11.02 -16.74
CA TRP A 615 22.75 -12.43 -16.46
C TRP A 615 21.97 -13.25 -17.48
N ASN A 616 22.58 -14.33 -17.96
CA ASN A 616 21.99 -15.21 -18.97
C ASN A 616 22.16 -16.65 -18.58
N GLY A 617 21.15 -17.47 -18.88
CA GLY A 617 21.20 -18.92 -18.62
C GLY A 617 19.85 -19.57 -18.76
N TYR A 618 19.66 -20.59 -17.95
CA TYR A 618 18.44 -21.38 -17.87
C TYR A 618 17.95 -21.40 -16.41
N LEU A 619 16.64 -21.42 -16.26
CA LEU A 619 15.92 -21.65 -15.02
C LEU A 619 15.24 -23.02 -15.10
N ASP A 620 15.54 -23.91 -14.16
CA ASP A 620 14.96 -25.25 -14.07
C ASP A 620 13.62 -25.17 -13.30
N ILE A 621 12.51 -25.40 -14.01
CA ILE A 621 11.15 -25.40 -13.48
C ILE A 621 10.82 -26.83 -12.99
N PRO A 622 10.45 -27.02 -11.69
CA PRO A 622 10.31 -28.34 -11.11
C PRO A 622 9.04 -29.11 -11.51
N ALA A 623 7.96 -28.43 -11.87
CA ALA A 623 6.69 -29.04 -12.22
C ALA A 623 5.91 -28.17 -13.21
N ASP A 624 5.01 -28.78 -13.99
CA ASP A 624 4.09 -28.04 -14.85
C ASP A 624 3.17 -27.16 -14.01
N GLY A 625 3.00 -25.87 -14.40
CA GLY A 625 2.06 -24.99 -13.71
C GLY A 625 2.17 -23.52 -13.98
N GLY A 626 1.33 -22.76 -13.29
CA GLY A 626 1.42 -21.30 -13.23
C GLY A 626 2.44 -20.86 -12.18
N TYR A 627 3.40 -20.08 -12.62
CA TYR A 627 4.44 -19.53 -11.74
C TYR A 627 4.34 -18.02 -11.70
N SER A 628 4.52 -17.44 -10.51
CA SER A 628 4.70 -16.00 -10.34
C SER A 628 6.14 -15.71 -9.95
N PHE A 629 6.72 -14.69 -10.58
CA PHE A 629 8.09 -14.26 -10.37
C PHE A 629 8.10 -12.85 -9.79
N HIS A 630 8.75 -12.68 -8.65
CA HIS A 630 8.85 -11.42 -7.91
C HIS A 630 10.26 -10.88 -8.05
N LEU A 631 10.39 -9.78 -8.77
CA LEU A 631 11.66 -9.10 -8.97
C LEU A 631 11.78 -7.94 -8.00
N LEU A 632 12.83 -7.96 -7.20
CA LEU A 632 13.15 -6.91 -6.23
C LEU A 632 14.48 -6.28 -6.59
N ASP A 633 14.53 -4.97 -6.60
CA ASP A 633 15.74 -4.22 -6.92
C ASP A 633 15.68 -2.78 -6.38
N ARG A 634 16.79 -2.05 -6.37
CA ARG A 634 16.87 -0.67 -5.89
C ARG A 634 17.05 0.37 -7.01
N ASP A 635 17.75 0.01 -8.06
CA ASP A 635 18.21 0.96 -9.09
C ASP A 635 17.51 0.75 -10.44
N GLY A 636 16.89 -0.39 -10.65
CA GLY A 636 16.19 -0.77 -11.87
C GLY A 636 16.65 -2.14 -12.39
N ALA A 637 15.70 -3.05 -12.58
CA ALA A 637 15.97 -4.38 -13.10
C ALA A 637 14.88 -4.86 -14.06
N ARG A 638 15.20 -5.84 -14.89
CA ARG A 638 14.29 -6.46 -15.86
C ARG A 638 14.48 -7.96 -15.86
N LEU A 639 13.38 -8.72 -15.85
CA LEU A 639 13.35 -10.16 -15.97
C LEU A 639 12.66 -10.55 -17.26
N VAL A 640 13.34 -11.39 -18.04
CA VAL A 640 12.79 -12.01 -19.27
C VAL A 640 12.92 -13.51 -19.15
N ILE A 641 11.84 -14.25 -19.41
CA ILE A 641 11.81 -15.71 -19.46
C ILE A 641 11.25 -16.12 -20.83
N ASP A 642 11.93 -17.00 -21.54
CA ASP A 642 11.60 -17.46 -22.91
C ASP A 642 11.29 -16.32 -23.88
N GLY A 643 12.00 -15.18 -23.73
CA GLY A 643 11.81 -14.00 -24.57
C GLY A 643 10.63 -13.12 -24.19
N VAL A 644 9.89 -13.45 -23.14
CA VAL A 644 8.79 -12.65 -22.60
C VAL A 644 9.30 -11.81 -21.41
N GLU A 645 9.10 -10.50 -21.43
CA GLU A 645 9.36 -9.64 -20.28
C GLU A 645 8.32 -9.93 -19.19
N VAL A 646 8.76 -10.53 -18.09
CA VAL A 646 7.91 -10.96 -16.99
C VAL A 646 7.73 -9.85 -15.96
N ALA A 647 8.83 -9.21 -15.58
CA ALA A 647 8.82 -8.15 -14.59
C ALA A 647 9.87 -7.07 -14.93
N LYS A 648 9.58 -5.82 -14.57
CA LYS A 648 10.48 -4.69 -14.74
C LYS A 648 10.28 -3.67 -13.65
N THR A 649 11.28 -3.49 -12.77
CA THR A 649 11.28 -2.40 -11.81
C THR A 649 11.63 -1.07 -12.50
N GLY A 650 11.10 0.03 -11.96
CA GLY A 650 11.32 1.35 -12.56
C GLY A 650 12.72 1.94 -12.25
N PRO A 651 13.01 3.16 -12.74
CA PRO A 651 14.27 3.84 -12.46
C PRO A 651 14.42 4.14 -10.96
N PRO A 652 15.67 4.43 -10.48
CA PRO A 652 15.89 4.82 -9.09
C PRO A 652 14.95 5.96 -8.68
N PHE A 653 14.50 5.96 -7.44
CA PHE A 653 13.73 7.10 -6.93
C PHE A 653 14.52 8.40 -7.14
N ALA A 654 13.85 9.44 -7.60
CA ALA A 654 14.38 10.79 -7.47
C ALA A 654 14.77 11.02 -6.00
N GLN A 655 15.87 11.73 -5.77
CA GLN A 655 16.48 11.92 -4.44
C GLN A 655 15.44 12.14 -3.35
N VAL A 656 15.25 11.16 -2.49
CA VAL A 656 14.57 11.31 -1.21
C VAL A 656 15.66 11.45 -0.16
N CYS A 657 15.58 12.46 0.70
CA CYS A 657 16.55 12.71 1.78
C CYS A 657 18.00 12.91 1.34
N ASN A 658 18.25 13.56 0.20
CA ASN A 658 19.59 13.81 -0.33
C ASN A 658 20.47 12.56 -0.58
N ALA A 659 19.88 11.37 -0.59
CA ALA A 659 20.55 10.12 -0.91
C ALA A 659 19.85 9.46 -2.11
N PRO A 660 20.56 9.09 -3.17
CA PRO A 660 19.96 8.35 -4.27
C PRO A 660 19.61 6.92 -3.83
N GLY A 661 18.42 6.46 -4.19
CA GLY A 661 18.16 5.08 -4.49
C GLY A 661 18.11 4.05 -3.34
N ASN A 662 17.63 4.38 -2.12
CA ASN A 662 17.63 3.37 -1.05
C ASN A 662 16.31 2.59 -0.89
N ALA A 663 15.25 2.92 -1.63
CA ALA A 663 13.99 2.19 -1.52
C ALA A 663 13.99 0.93 -2.39
N MET A 664 13.66 -0.20 -1.79
CA MET A 664 13.44 -1.45 -2.52
C MET A 664 12.25 -1.29 -3.47
N ARG A 665 12.45 -1.62 -4.74
CA ARG A 665 11.41 -1.69 -5.75
C ARG A 665 10.99 -3.13 -5.96
N TYR A 666 9.80 -3.28 -6.46
CA TYR A 666 9.19 -4.57 -6.62
C TYR A 666 8.34 -4.58 -7.88
N ASP A 667 8.45 -5.63 -8.67
CA ASP A 667 7.53 -5.95 -9.76
C ASP A 667 7.28 -7.46 -9.81
N LEU A 668 6.17 -7.85 -10.41
CA LEU A 668 5.67 -9.22 -10.41
C LEU A 668 5.03 -9.54 -11.76
N GLY A 669 5.32 -10.73 -12.28
CA GLY A 669 4.62 -11.28 -13.44
C GLY A 669 4.47 -12.78 -13.36
N SER A 670 3.53 -13.33 -14.12
CA SER A 670 3.20 -14.76 -14.06
C SER A 670 3.25 -15.40 -15.43
N LEU A 671 3.66 -16.67 -15.48
CA LEU A 671 3.73 -17.49 -16.70
C LEU A 671 3.17 -18.89 -16.45
N GLY A 672 2.62 -19.51 -17.49
CA GLY A 672 2.37 -20.95 -17.52
C GLY A 672 3.60 -21.68 -18.08
N LEU A 673 4.28 -22.48 -17.26
CA LEU A 673 5.53 -23.15 -17.63
C LEU A 673 5.39 -24.67 -17.53
N HIS A 674 5.91 -25.38 -18.55
CA HIS A 674 6.14 -26.82 -18.41
C HIS A 674 7.39 -27.09 -17.59
N ALA A 675 7.44 -28.26 -16.93
CA ALA A 675 8.62 -28.68 -16.18
C ALA A 675 9.84 -28.81 -17.09
N GLY A 676 10.99 -28.31 -16.66
CA GLY A 676 12.23 -28.35 -17.40
C GLY A 676 12.92 -27.00 -17.49
N ARG A 677 13.79 -26.83 -18.45
CA ARG A 677 14.64 -25.63 -18.60
C ARG A 677 13.98 -24.57 -19.43
N HIS A 678 13.98 -23.36 -18.89
CA HIS A 678 13.49 -22.16 -19.58
C HIS A 678 14.60 -21.12 -19.67
N ARG A 679 14.71 -20.42 -20.80
CA ARG A 679 15.72 -19.37 -20.91
C ARG A 679 15.40 -18.26 -19.94
N ILE A 680 16.39 -17.83 -19.15
CA ILE A 680 16.31 -16.68 -18.29
C ILE A 680 17.32 -15.62 -18.70
N HIS A 681 16.88 -14.38 -18.73
CA HIS A 681 17.70 -13.20 -18.90
C HIS A 681 17.28 -12.16 -17.86
N VAL A 682 18.22 -11.72 -17.05
CA VAL A 682 17.99 -10.67 -16.06
C VAL A 682 18.95 -9.53 -16.34
N GLU A 683 18.46 -8.31 -16.26
CA GLU A 683 19.27 -7.11 -16.32
C GLU A 683 19.13 -6.33 -15.01
N GLY A 684 20.21 -5.74 -14.53
CA GLY A 684 20.23 -4.89 -13.35
C GLY A 684 21.07 -3.65 -13.55
N LEU A 685 20.64 -2.53 -13.02
CA LEU A 685 21.35 -1.26 -12.96
C LEU A 685 21.96 -1.08 -11.58
N HIS A 686 23.23 -0.68 -11.53
CA HIS A 686 23.94 -0.29 -10.31
C HIS A 686 24.30 1.19 -10.37
N ALA A 687 23.34 2.03 -10.04
CA ALA A 687 23.50 3.49 -9.96
C ALA A 687 23.91 3.96 -8.55
N SER A 688 23.53 3.19 -7.50
CA SER A 688 23.73 3.56 -6.10
C SER A 688 24.64 2.63 -5.31
N SER A 689 25.20 1.60 -5.92
CA SER A 689 26.06 0.57 -5.28
C SER A 689 25.41 -0.26 -4.14
N GLN A 690 24.09 -0.42 -4.14
CA GLN A 690 23.31 -1.00 -3.01
C GLN A 690 22.79 -2.43 -3.26
N GLY A 691 23.59 -3.28 -3.85
CA GLY A 691 23.31 -4.72 -3.96
C GLY A 691 22.70 -5.14 -5.31
N GLU A 692 22.64 -6.44 -5.49
CA GLU A 692 22.14 -7.07 -6.72
C GLU A 692 20.61 -7.23 -6.67
N PRO A 693 19.95 -7.37 -7.83
CA PRO A 693 18.53 -7.71 -7.87
C PRO A 693 18.28 -9.07 -7.23
N ARG A 694 17.13 -9.22 -6.60
CA ARG A 694 16.67 -10.48 -6.02
C ARG A 694 15.49 -11.01 -6.81
N LEU A 695 15.47 -12.30 -7.05
CA LEU A 695 14.37 -12.97 -7.72
C LEU A 695 13.77 -14.04 -6.80
N LEU A 696 12.47 -13.88 -6.49
CA LEU A 696 11.69 -14.88 -5.80
C LEU A 696 10.68 -15.48 -6.75
N TRP A 697 10.23 -16.68 -6.47
CA TRP A 697 9.21 -17.39 -7.20
C TRP A 697 8.22 -18.12 -6.30
N GLU A 698 7.04 -18.34 -6.81
CA GLU A 698 6.02 -19.22 -6.25
C GLU A 698 5.33 -20.00 -7.37
N GLY A 699 4.82 -21.19 -7.07
CA GLY A 699 4.15 -22.05 -8.05
C GLY A 699 3.55 -23.31 -7.42
N PRO A 700 3.10 -24.28 -8.21
CA PRO A 700 2.45 -25.50 -7.69
C PRO A 700 3.28 -26.24 -6.67
N GLY A 701 2.83 -26.28 -5.41
CA GLY A 701 3.54 -26.90 -4.29
C GLY A 701 4.83 -26.18 -3.86
N LEU A 702 5.10 -25.02 -4.43
CA LEU A 702 6.26 -24.19 -4.13
C LEU A 702 5.80 -22.89 -3.48
N PRO A 703 5.98 -22.72 -2.18
CA PRO A 703 5.68 -21.46 -1.51
C PRO A 703 6.64 -20.36 -1.99
N LEU A 704 6.23 -19.12 -1.85
CA LEU A 704 7.08 -18.00 -2.20
C LEU A 704 8.42 -18.09 -1.49
N THR A 705 9.49 -18.16 -2.27
CA THR A 705 10.88 -18.29 -1.81
C THR A 705 11.83 -17.69 -2.82
N GLU A 706 13.03 -17.34 -2.40
CA GLU A 706 14.09 -16.92 -3.33
C GLU A 706 14.47 -18.08 -4.26
N VAL A 707 14.67 -17.77 -5.54
CA VAL A 707 15.09 -18.79 -6.51
C VAL A 707 16.45 -19.36 -6.08
N PRO A 708 16.53 -20.66 -5.76
CA PRO A 708 17.77 -21.22 -5.25
C PRO A 708 18.84 -21.32 -6.34
N ALA A 709 20.10 -21.17 -5.97
CA ALA A 709 21.23 -21.27 -6.90
C ALA A 709 21.22 -22.57 -7.73
N ALA A 710 20.69 -23.67 -7.17
CA ALA A 710 20.59 -24.94 -7.86
C ALA A 710 19.56 -24.95 -9.02
N ALA A 711 18.67 -23.97 -9.07
CA ALA A 711 17.71 -23.83 -10.18
C ALA A 711 18.32 -23.12 -11.41
N TYR A 712 19.52 -22.58 -11.30
CA TYR A 712 20.19 -21.91 -12.41
C TYR A 712 21.23 -22.80 -13.09
N SER A 713 21.28 -22.72 -14.41
CA SER A 713 22.34 -23.35 -15.22
C SER A 713 22.67 -22.49 -16.45
N HIS A 714 23.89 -22.59 -16.96
CA HIS A 714 24.32 -21.95 -18.19
C HIS A 714 25.07 -22.94 -19.11
N LEU A 715 25.22 -22.60 -20.35
CA LEU A 715 26.00 -23.43 -21.28
C LEU A 715 27.46 -23.45 -20.84
N ARG A 716 28.05 -24.65 -20.87
CA ARG A 716 29.48 -24.80 -20.59
C ARG A 716 30.30 -23.98 -21.61
N ARG A 717 31.15 -23.11 -21.10
CA ARG A 717 32.12 -22.43 -21.95
C ARG A 717 33.19 -23.46 -22.34
N ASP A 718 33.24 -23.84 -23.62
CA ASP A 718 34.38 -24.60 -24.13
C ASP A 718 35.62 -23.79 -23.86
N ALA A 719 36.60 -24.39 -23.19
CA ALA A 719 37.89 -23.74 -22.94
C ALA A 719 38.43 -23.32 -24.30
N VAL A 720 38.41 -22.02 -24.57
CA VAL A 720 39.09 -21.45 -25.75
C VAL A 720 40.53 -21.81 -25.57
N THR A 721 40.99 -22.86 -26.26
CA THR A 721 42.39 -23.21 -26.35
C THR A 721 43.12 -21.99 -26.88
N SER A 722 43.85 -21.34 -25.97
CA SER A 722 44.85 -20.33 -26.33
C SER A 722 45.95 -20.98 -27.18
N SER A 723 45.61 -21.29 -28.43
CA SER A 723 46.62 -21.74 -29.43
C SER A 723 47.03 -20.54 -30.22
N GLY A 724 48.18 -19.98 -29.86
CA GLY A 724 49.15 -19.45 -30.80
C GLY A 724 48.88 -18.02 -31.30
N ARG A 725 49.56 -17.05 -30.74
CA ARG A 725 50.35 -16.16 -31.60
C ARG A 725 51.70 -15.95 -30.93
N ASN A 726 52.71 -16.51 -31.60
CA ASN A 726 54.13 -16.12 -31.46
C ASN A 726 54.29 -14.65 -31.92
#